data_77d8676010357f04350fceef8a0cb3ab
#
_entry.id   77d8676010357f04350fceef8a0cb3ab
#
_cell.length_a   1.000
_cell.length_b   1.000
_cell.length_c   1.000
_cell.angle_alpha   90.00
_cell.angle_beta   90.00
_cell.angle_gamma   90.00
#
_symmetry.space_group_name_H-M   'P 1'
#
loop_
_entity.id
_entity.type
_entity.pdbx_description
1 polymer ?
#
loop_
_entity_poly.entity_id
_entity_poly.type
_entity_poly.pdbx_seq_one_letter_code
_entity_poly.pdbx_strand_id
1 'polypeptide(L)'
;VSKVDRTEIAEQVAASIRNFSELAKDEATRARAVIEMPEFIQQKAALISAHFLLPAGARVVDMGCERGAVTYVLALLNPRVEIIGIDMDAKAIDFARKTYRLPNLSFRTADISIPEMEDETIDGIINSNMLHHIYSANGYNPDEVTALLERQIQKLKTGGTMLIRDYMMPPDGEYVLLELPNVPSQGNTPLELSDADLLVHFSQNARPMASGCEGFFIEELMPRRDGTRLFRLPHKWALEFVHRKNYRKDWTSELAEEYTFFTHGDYRREFARLGMRMVFSAPHWNQWVVKNCFKGRFQLYDEDYTPMNAPPTNYFIVAQKVADKQSLVIEERRPSQKPVGDLQIMIVRDKKSGALHELVKRPGEYCDIVPYRITPDNRLVIYVRSGYPRPIVNAVSRGSHNLDGKKWSGHLIEPITMDTVNMTDDVEENRKMIFGYVDGYASLRPKSEESWYVGDTYFPSPDRIDEAIEPVFVEVENPQRTNWPIKEDKEVNFTEIGTIMELDAADIILASQVGLLPEPRLELHVFELMSRYNIPFPRWIGEVMPKMPGQPTKSKDPEDILAECEPCDFEEEKRSPAILKPVKSVFVEEGKVGKAARGLSAQDIEFIMTEDGLENIAVVIPITRDWDNNLLVSLDPKILPVPNRLGGDGAILNAPSFMLPKNVRSIDDAKAFIAEKFRVPVEQVGQLGESYFTHTGVTPQRVYPFVVSSPPEVGSGPKRSYAPLKRLWRLLGFSRFSGTLLKMLARTQMAMDANSDMNLSRSPLNLKSQGFSLSTEKTAVEAKNVGYSAAPSRVLGQRGAAGGGGGGGAAAKPDPYQPYQPPKEIDPALLEQSKAAQALIESIAAPRIGKRLVDSYAQAKKLLKAGDEAIHMHETPTVAQIDKDIVAVADQLKKIRNDKIPTLELRAPDGKGGGKI
;
A
#
# COMPACT_ATOMS: atom_id res chain seq x y z
N VAL A 1 -16.99 -30.78 0.25
CA VAL A 1 -15.69 -30.69 0.92
C VAL A 1 -15.97 -30.68 2.41
N SER A 2 -15.55 -31.75 3.12
CA SER A 2 -15.77 -31.92 4.56
C SER A 2 -15.24 -30.73 5.33
N LYS A 3 -15.93 -30.35 6.41
CA LYS A 3 -15.38 -29.46 7.44
C LYS A 3 -13.96 -29.95 7.78
N VAL A 4 -12.96 -29.28 7.27
CA VAL A 4 -11.68 -29.32 7.93
C VAL A 4 -11.89 -28.52 9.18
N ASP A 5 -11.94 -29.22 10.29
CA ASP A 5 -12.23 -28.62 11.57
C ASP A 5 -11.05 -27.71 11.92
N ARG A 6 -11.30 -26.43 12.18
CA ARG A 6 -10.28 -25.48 12.65
C ARG A 6 -9.54 -26.02 13.86
N THR A 7 -10.22 -26.87 14.64
CA THR A 7 -9.66 -27.60 15.75
C THR A 7 -8.56 -28.56 15.29
N GLU A 8 -8.76 -29.24 14.17
CA GLU A 8 -7.79 -30.21 13.63
C GLU A 8 -6.50 -29.53 13.13
N ILE A 9 -6.60 -28.40 12.42
CA ILE A 9 -5.42 -27.63 12.01
C ILE A 9 -4.68 -27.07 13.23
N ALA A 10 -5.42 -26.51 14.19
CA ALA A 10 -4.82 -25.97 15.39
C ALA A 10 -4.17 -27.06 16.25
N GLU A 11 -4.72 -28.25 16.28
CA GLU A 11 -4.15 -29.42 16.97
C GLU A 11 -2.93 -29.97 16.24
N GLN A 12 -2.92 -29.97 14.89
CA GLN A 12 -1.75 -30.33 14.09
C GLN A 12 -0.59 -29.36 14.28
N VAL A 13 -0.88 -28.06 14.32
CA VAL A 13 0.09 -27.02 14.64
C VAL A 13 0.62 -27.18 16.06
N ALA A 14 -0.25 -27.44 17.03
CA ALA A 14 0.14 -27.69 18.42
C ALA A 14 1.04 -28.91 18.58
N ALA A 15 0.82 -29.96 17.81
CA ALA A 15 1.63 -31.16 17.85
C ALA A 15 3.04 -31.00 17.25
N SER A 16 3.24 -30.00 16.36
CA SER A 16 4.54 -29.69 15.75
C SER A 16 5.45 -28.86 16.64
N ILE A 17 4.92 -28.19 17.67
CA ILE A 17 5.69 -27.32 18.57
C ILE A 17 6.20 -28.13 19.78
N ARG A 18 7.39 -28.70 19.67
CA ARG A 18 7.91 -29.66 20.69
C ARG A 18 8.77 -29.06 21.81
N ASN A 19 9.36 -27.90 21.64
CA ASN A 19 10.25 -27.33 22.69
C ASN A 19 10.25 -25.79 22.71
N PHE A 20 9.39 -25.21 23.54
CA PHE A 20 9.20 -23.76 23.64
C PHE A 20 10.39 -23.00 24.23
N SER A 21 11.21 -23.65 25.04
CA SER A 21 12.36 -22.99 25.69
C SER A 21 13.53 -22.76 24.72
N GLU A 22 13.60 -23.52 23.65
CA GLU A 22 14.61 -23.35 22.59
C GLU A 22 14.20 -22.28 21.60
N LEU A 23 12.91 -22.13 21.32
CA LEU A 23 12.39 -21.11 20.42
C LEU A 23 12.75 -19.67 20.81
N ALA A 24 12.98 -19.43 22.10
CA ALA A 24 13.36 -18.11 22.60
C ALA A 24 14.84 -17.76 22.36
N LYS A 25 15.71 -18.73 22.09
CA LYS A 25 17.16 -18.59 22.15
C LYS A 25 17.83 -18.43 20.79
N ASP A 26 17.25 -18.98 19.73
CA ASP A 26 17.93 -19.12 18.45
C ASP A 26 17.04 -18.72 17.27
N GLU A 27 17.56 -17.86 16.40
CA GLU A 27 16.89 -17.35 15.21
C GLU A 27 16.52 -18.48 14.23
N ALA A 28 17.39 -19.44 14.03
CA ALA A 28 17.12 -20.58 13.14
C ALA A 28 15.96 -21.44 13.65
N THR A 29 15.84 -21.57 14.96
CA THR A 29 14.75 -22.32 15.61
C THR A 29 13.41 -21.58 15.47
N ARG A 30 13.43 -20.24 15.63
CA ARG A 30 12.24 -19.39 15.38
C ARG A 30 11.81 -19.45 13.90
N ALA A 31 12.77 -19.34 12.97
CA ALA A 31 12.49 -19.44 11.54
C ALA A 31 11.87 -20.79 11.16
N ARG A 32 12.33 -21.90 11.74
CA ARG A 32 11.71 -23.23 11.56
C ARG A 32 10.28 -23.26 12.08
N ALA A 33 10.04 -22.74 13.27
CA ALA A 33 8.69 -22.67 13.84
C ALA A 33 7.73 -21.84 12.97
N VAL A 34 8.20 -20.76 12.33
CA VAL A 34 7.41 -20.01 11.35
C VAL A 34 7.09 -20.87 10.13
N ILE A 35 8.07 -21.60 9.59
CA ILE A 35 7.90 -22.44 8.39
C ILE A 35 6.95 -23.63 8.66
N GLU A 36 6.86 -24.12 9.88
CA GLU A 36 5.95 -25.18 10.28
C GLU A 36 4.48 -24.73 10.36
N MET A 37 4.22 -23.43 10.43
CA MET A 37 2.86 -22.90 10.41
C MET A 37 2.26 -22.93 9.00
N PRO A 38 0.92 -22.98 8.87
CA PRO A 38 0.27 -22.89 7.57
C PRO A 38 0.72 -21.65 6.79
N GLU A 39 0.98 -21.80 5.49
CA GLU A 39 1.56 -20.75 4.65
C GLU A 39 0.77 -19.43 4.72
N PHE A 40 -0.55 -19.50 4.71
CA PHE A 40 -1.40 -18.30 4.78
C PHE A 40 -1.28 -17.56 6.13
N ILE A 41 -1.02 -18.27 7.25
CA ILE A 41 -0.73 -17.67 8.55
C ILE A 41 0.63 -16.97 8.49
N GLN A 42 1.63 -17.65 7.92
CA GLN A 42 2.96 -17.06 7.74
C GLN A 42 2.91 -15.77 6.93
N GLN A 43 2.23 -15.80 5.77
CA GLN A 43 2.09 -14.63 4.88
C GLN A 43 1.32 -13.48 5.57
N LYS A 44 0.20 -13.80 6.24
CA LYS A 44 -0.59 -12.80 6.97
C LYS A 44 0.25 -12.12 8.06
N ALA A 45 0.94 -12.90 8.90
CA ALA A 45 1.77 -12.38 9.97
C ALA A 45 2.98 -11.59 9.44
N ALA A 46 3.65 -12.07 8.39
CA ALA A 46 4.79 -11.38 7.78
C ALA A 46 4.37 -10.03 7.18
N LEU A 47 3.24 -9.97 6.47
CA LEU A 47 2.70 -8.71 5.94
C LEU A 47 2.33 -7.73 7.07
N ILE A 48 1.67 -8.19 8.12
CA ILE A 48 1.35 -7.36 9.28
C ILE A 48 2.66 -6.83 9.91
N SER A 49 3.63 -7.71 10.18
CA SER A 49 4.92 -7.35 10.77
C SER A 49 5.67 -6.29 9.95
N ALA A 50 5.69 -6.43 8.61
CA ALA A 50 6.38 -5.50 7.71
C ALA A 50 5.78 -4.08 7.69
N HIS A 51 4.54 -3.90 8.15
CA HIS A 51 3.90 -2.60 8.26
C HIS A 51 4.07 -1.95 9.66
N PHE A 52 4.80 -2.60 10.56
CA PHE A 52 5.16 -2.05 11.86
C PHE A 52 6.64 -1.71 11.95
N LEU A 53 6.94 -0.44 12.17
CA LEU A 53 8.28 0.06 12.45
C LEU A 53 8.34 0.46 13.92
N LEU A 54 8.63 -0.51 14.78
CA LEU A 54 8.61 -0.33 16.22
C LEU A 54 9.99 -0.59 16.84
N PRO A 55 10.35 0.17 17.88
CA PRO A 55 11.61 -0.06 18.58
C PRO A 55 11.58 -1.35 19.39
N ALA A 56 12.76 -1.84 19.76
CA ALA A 56 12.88 -2.95 20.69
C ALA A 56 12.24 -2.60 22.05
N GLY A 57 11.53 -3.55 22.64
CA GLY A 57 10.77 -3.38 23.88
C GLY A 57 9.39 -2.76 23.70
N ALA A 58 8.97 -2.51 22.47
CA ALA A 58 7.60 -2.06 22.17
C ALA A 58 6.58 -3.12 22.59
N ARG A 59 5.39 -2.65 22.95
CA ARG A 59 4.23 -3.48 23.31
C ARG A 59 3.15 -3.35 22.26
N VAL A 60 2.76 -4.48 21.65
CA VAL A 60 1.75 -4.57 20.59
C VAL A 60 0.58 -5.43 21.02
N VAL A 61 -0.61 -4.97 20.70
CA VAL A 61 -1.87 -5.69 20.98
C VAL A 61 -2.53 -6.09 19.66
N ASP A 62 -2.82 -7.37 19.54
CA ASP A 62 -3.60 -7.97 18.45
C ASP A 62 -5.06 -8.12 18.91
N MET A 63 -5.92 -7.25 18.39
CA MET A 63 -7.34 -7.16 18.77
C MET A 63 -8.17 -8.16 17.96
N GLY A 64 -8.88 -9.06 18.63
CA GLY A 64 -9.60 -10.15 17.99
C GLY A 64 -8.66 -11.24 17.48
N CYS A 65 -7.75 -11.71 18.33
CA CYS A 65 -6.71 -12.67 17.98
C CYS A 65 -7.22 -14.10 17.73
N GLU A 66 -8.51 -14.37 17.99
CA GLU A 66 -9.13 -15.69 17.87
C GLU A 66 -8.33 -16.76 18.65
N ARG A 67 -7.90 -17.82 17.99
CA ARG A 67 -7.08 -18.91 18.58
C ARG A 67 -5.58 -18.62 18.62
N GLY A 68 -5.15 -17.41 18.27
CA GLY A 68 -3.79 -16.92 18.50
C GLY A 68 -2.72 -17.35 17.48
N ALA A 69 -3.08 -18.01 16.38
CA ALA A 69 -2.09 -18.54 15.42
C ALA A 69 -1.29 -17.42 14.73
N VAL A 70 -1.94 -16.36 14.29
CA VAL A 70 -1.27 -15.19 13.69
C VAL A 70 -0.45 -14.44 14.74
N THR A 71 -1.01 -14.22 15.92
CA THR A 71 -0.36 -13.58 17.07
C THR A 71 0.93 -14.31 17.48
N TYR A 72 0.91 -15.64 17.46
CA TYR A 72 2.08 -16.47 17.72
C TYR A 72 3.18 -16.25 16.69
N VAL A 73 2.83 -16.28 15.40
CA VAL A 73 3.81 -16.04 14.34
C VAL A 73 4.34 -14.60 14.39
N LEU A 74 3.50 -13.62 14.72
CA LEU A 74 3.97 -12.25 14.96
C LEU A 74 5.01 -12.19 16.09
N ALA A 75 4.79 -12.92 17.17
CA ALA A 75 5.75 -12.98 18.28
C ALA A 75 7.07 -13.67 17.89
N LEU A 76 7.02 -14.72 17.03
CA LEU A 76 8.21 -15.37 16.47
C LEU A 76 9.01 -14.43 15.56
N LEU A 77 8.32 -13.67 14.71
CA LEU A 77 8.94 -12.73 13.79
C LEU A 77 9.53 -11.50 14.51
N ASN A 78 8.94 -11.13 15.65
CA ASN A 78 9.31 -9.93 16.41
C ASN A 78 9.74 -10.29 17.85
N PRO A 79 10.85 -11.00 18.04
CA PRO A 79 11.23 -11.55 19.35
C PRO A 79 11.54 -10.49 20.43
N ARG A 80 11.67 -9.24 20.05
CA ARG A 80 11.96 -8.12 20.96
C ARG A 80 10.77 -7.23 21.24
N VAL A 81 9.62 -7.56 20.68
CA VAL A 81 8.36 -6.86 20.87
C VAL A 81 7.47 -7.74 21.72
N GLU A 82 6.88 -7.20 22.77
CA GLU A 82 5.85 -7.88 23.55
C GLU A 82 4.55 -7.91 22.75
N ILE A 83 4.06 -9.10 22.41
CA ILE A 83 2.82 -9.29 21.67
C ILE A 83 1.75 -9.82 22.62
N ILE A 84 0.61 -9.14 22.64
CA ILE A 84 -0.54 -9.47 23.48
C ILE A 84 -1.72 -9.75 22.56
N GLY A 85 -2.20 -10.98 22.55
CA GLY A 85 -3.45 -11.34 21.85
C GLY A 85 -4.65 -11.13 22.78
N ILE A 86 -5.68 -10.45 22.27
CA ILE A 86 -6.94 -10.24 23.01
C ILE A 86 -8.09 -10.77 22.17
N ASP A 87 -8.98 -11.53 22.83
CA ASP A 87 -10.24 -11.98 22.25
C ASP A 87 -11.28 -12.13 23.37
N MET A 88 -12.54 -11.97 23.01
CA MET A 88 -13.65 -12.15 23.96
C MET A 88 -14.06 -13.63 24.12
N ASP A 89 -13.70 -14.51 23.20
CA ASP A 89 -13.93 -15.95 23.32
C ASP A 89 -12.91 -16.59 24.27
N ALA A 90 -13.35 -16.82 25.51
CA ALA A 90 -12.52 -17.47 26.53
C ALA A 90 -12.02 -18.84 26.11
N LYS A 91 -12.77 -19.61 25.30
CA LYS A 91 -12.34 -20.93 24.82
C LYS A 91 -11.21 -20.81 23.78
N ALA A 92 -11.30 -19.82 22.89
CA ALA A 92 -10.24 -19.54 21.93
C ALA A 92 -8.96 -19.10 22.66
N ILE A 93 -9.06 -18.23 23.65
CA ILE A 93 -7.93 -17.79 24.48
C ILE A 93 -7.34 -18.91 25.32
N ASP A 94 -8.16 -19.77 25.93
CA ASP A 94 -7.67 -20.93 26.66
C ASP A 94 -6.91 -21.91 25.76
N PHE A 95 -7.39 -22.09 24.53
CA PHE A 95 -6.67 -22.87 23.52
C PHE A 95 -5.33 -22.20 23.19
N ALA A 96 -5.32 -20.89 22.88
CA ALA A 96 -4.11 -20.12 22.54
C ALA A 96 -3.05 -20.21 23.65
N ARG A 97 -3.45 -20.01 24.92
CA ARG A 97 -2.56 -20.12 26.10
C ARG A 97 -1.95 -21.51 26.29
N LYS A 98 -2.69 -22.56 25.95
CA LYS A 98 -2.20 -23.95 26.04
C LYS A 98 -1.25 -24.29 24.90
N THR A 99 -1.53 -23.79 23.71
CA THR A 99 -0.86 -24.13 22.47
C THR A 99 0.40 -23.32 22.22
N TYR A 100 0.34 -22.00 22.44
CA TYR A 100 1.40 -21.07 22.05
C TYR A 100 2.06 -20.44 23.28
N ARG A 101 3.38 -20.64 23.41
CA ARG A 101 4.14 -20.13 24.55
C ARG A 101 5.48 -19.57 24.07
N LEU A 102 5.67 -18.27 24.24
CA LEU A 102 6.92 -17.55 24.01
C LEU A 102 7.13 -16.53 25.13
N PRO A 103 8.38 -16.15 25.44
CA PRO A 103 8.65 -15.16 26.48
C PRO A 103 8.03 -13.80 26.22
N ASN A 104 7.87 -13.44 24.93
CA ASN A 104 7.32 -12.18 24.46
C ASN A 104 5.85 -12.27 24.02
N LEU A 105 5.12 -13.35 24.38
CA LEU A 105 3.75 -13.60 23.96
C LEU A 105 2.83 -13.82 25.18
N SER A 106 1.71 -13.15 25.17
CA SER A 106 0.64 -13.39 26.16
C SER A 106 -0.74 -13.30 25.50
N PHE A 107 -1.74 -13.95 26.12
CA PHE A 107 -3.13 -13.91 25.64
C PHE A 107 -4.07 -13.50 26.80
N ARG A 108 -5.06 -12.68 26.51
CA ARG A 108 -6.04 -12.20 27.48
C ARG A 108 -7.47 -12.34 26.94
N THR A 109 -8.36 -12.83 27.80
CA THR A 109 -9.79 -12.79 27.52
C THR A 109 -10.28 -11.40 27.94
N ALA A 110 -10.70 -10.57 27.00
CA ALA A 110 -11.26 -9.25 27.29
C ALA A 110 -12.16 -8.80 26.13
N ASP A 111 -13.06 -7.89 26.44
CA ASP A 111 -13.83 -7.18 25.42
C ASP A 111 -12.92 -6.19 24.69
N ILE A 112 -12.80 -6.34 23.38
CA ILE A 112 -11.97 -5.45 22.54
C ILE A 112 -12.49 -4.02 22.50
N SER A 113 -13.76 -3.80 22.81
CA SER A 113 -14.38 -2.48 22.91
C SER A 113 -14.01 -1.72 24.21
N ILE A 114 -13.56 -2.44 25.23
CA ILE A 114 -13.15 -1.88 26.52
C ILE A 114 -11.84 -2.57 26.93
N PRO A 115 -10.73 -2.30 26.25
CA PRO A 115 -9.46 -2.95 26.60
C PRO A 115 -9.06 -2.54 28.03
N GLU A 116 -8.94 -3.53 28.91
CA GLU A 116 -8.45 -3.38 30.28
C GLU A 116 -6.94 -3.08 30.30
N MET A 117 -6.57 -1.93 29.78
CA MET A 117 -5.20 -1.44 29.70
C MET A 117 -5.16 0.00 30.15
N GLU A 118 -4.05 0.39 30.74
CA GLU A 118 -3.81 1.79 31.08
C GLU A 118 -3.62 2.61 29.78
N ASP A 119 -4.01 3.88 29.85
CA ASP A 119 -3.85 4.81 28.75
C ASP A 119 -2.37 5.06 28.50
N GLU A 120 -2.03 5.29 27.24
CA GLU A 120 -0.67 5.62 26.79
C GLU A 120 0.42 4.60 27.17
N THR A 121 0.06 3.30 27.20
CA THR A 121 1.02 2.22 27.51
C THR A 121 1.35 1.32 26.34
N ILE A 122 0.64 1.44 25.22
CA ILE A 122 0.74 0.57 24.05
C ILE A 122 1.47 1.29 22.90
N ASP A 123 2.42 0.63 22.28
CA ASP A 123 3.18 1.15 21.13
C ASP A 123 2.54 0.78 19.79
N GLY A 124 1.82 -0.34 19.72
CA GLY A 124 1.16 -0.80 18.51
C GLY A 124 -0.17 -1.51 18.73
N ILE A 125 -1.16 -1.25 17.90
CA ILE A 125 -2.46 -1.95 17.89
C ILE A 125 -2.71 -2.53 16.50
N ILE A 126 -3.13 -3.79 16.45
CA ILE A 126 -3.53 -4.49 15.23
C ILE A 126 -5.02 -4.74 15.27
N ASN A 127 -5.74 -4.27 14.24
CA ASN A 127 -7.11 -4.61 13.93
C ASN A 127 -7.14 -5.36 12.59
N SER A 128 -7.19 -6.68 12.61
CA SER A 128 -7.11 -7.49 11.39
C SER A 128 -8.38 -8.27 11.12
N ASN A 129 -9.17 -7.85 10.13
CA ASN A 129 -10.49 -8.41 9.78
C ASN A 129 -11.43 -8.45 10.99
N MET A 130 -11.55 -7.36 11.71
CA MET A 130 -12.31 -7.30 12.95
C MET A 130 -13.31 -6.14 12.97
N LEU A 131 -12.98 -4.99 12.41
CA LEU A 131 -13.80 -3.79 12.51
C LEU A 131 -15.16 -3.94 11.82
N HIS A 132 -15.24 -4.65 10.72
CA HIS A 132 -16.50 -4.92 10.02
C HIS A 132 -17.46 -5.78 10.87
N HIS A 133 -16.97 -6.61 11.78
CA HIS A 133 -17.85 -7.32 12.73
C HIS A 133 -18.46 -6.37 13.75
N ILE A 134 -17.70 -5.38 14.23
CA ILE A 134 -18.23 -4.34 15.14
C ILE A 134 -19.32 -3.54 14.44
N TYR A 135 -19.06 -3.12 13.20
CA TYR A 135 -20.03 -2.42 12.37
C TYR A 135 -21.33 -3.22 12.20
N SER A 136 -21.22 -4.48 11.77
CA SER A 136 -22.37 -5.33 11.48
C SER A 136 -23.16 -5.70 12.74
N ALA A 137 -22.48 -6.06 13.84
CA ALA A 137 -23.13 -6.48 15.08
C ALA A 137 -23.86 -5.33 15.79
N ASN A 138 -23.51 -4.08 15.52
CA ASN A 138 -24.13 -2.91 16.10
C ASN A 138 -25.10 -2.20 15.13
N GLY A 139 -25.82 -2.98 14.33
CA GLY A 139 -26.88 -2.47 13.45
C GLY A 139 -26.36 -1.66 12.26
N TYR A 140 -25.18 -2.00 11.78
CA TYR A 140 -24.51 -1.34 10.64
C TYR A 140 -24.23 0.15 10.91
N ASN A 141 -23.83 0.46 12.15
CA ASN A 141 -23.55 1.82 12.58
C ASN A 141 -22.04 2.12 12.58
N PRO A 142 -21.54 3.01 11.70
CA PRO A 142 -20.12 3.37 11.65
C PRO A 142 -19.64 4.12 12.90
N ASP A 143 -20.55 4.79 13.66
CA ASP A 143 -20.18 5.50 14.88
C ASP A 143 -19.66 4.55 15.97
N GLU A 144 -20.13 3.31 15.98
CA GLU A 144 -19.64 2.30 16.93
C GLU A 144 -18.19 1.88 16.61
N VAL A 145 -17.84 1.83 15.33
CA VAL A 145 -16.44 1.60 14.92
C VAL A 145 -15.58 2.78 15.33
N THR A 146 -16.06 4.00 15.10
CA THR A 146 -15.35 5.22 15.50
C THR A 146 -15.15 5.28 17.02
N ALA A 147 -16.17 4.94 17.81
CA ALA A 147 -16.09 4.89 19.26
C ALA A 147 -15.11 3.80 19.75
N LEU A 148 -15.04 2.65 19.05
CA LEU A 148 -14.04 1.63 19.34
C LEU A 148 -12.62 2.15 19.07
N LEU A 149 -12.41 2.75 17.89
CA LEU A 149 -11.09 3.31 17.51
C LEU A 149 -10.66 4.38 18.53
N GLU A 150 -11.56 5.25 18.98
CA GLU A 150 -11.27 6.28 19.99
C GLU A 150 -10.76 5.67 21.30
N ARG A 151 -11.45 4.63 21.81
CA ARG A 151 -11.03 3.91 23.02
C ARG A 151 -9.66 3.22 22.86
N GLN A 152 -9.40 2.63 21.69
CA GLN A 152 -8.12 2.01 21.39
C GLN A 152 -6.99 3.05 21.28
N ILE A 153 -7.24 4.19 20.64
CA ILE A 153 -6.26 5.28 20.46
C ILE A 153 -5.84 5.89 21.81
N GLN A 154 -6.74 5.93 22.78
CA GLN A 154 -6.39 6.36 24.16
C GLN A 154 -5.30 5.47 24.78
N LYS A 155 -5.27 4.18 24.44
CA LYS A 155 -4.26 3.23 24.94
C LYS A 155 -2.90 3.39 24.25
N LEU A 156 -2.86 3.97 23.05
CA LEU A 156 -1.63 4.23 22.32
C LEU A 156 -0.82 5.36 22.96
N LYS A 157 0.48 5.15 23.08
CA LYS A 157 1.44 6.23 23.36
C LYS A 157 1.45 7.24 22.21
N THR A 158 1.87 8.45 22.49
CA THR A 158 2.26 9.40 21.44
C THR A 158 3.39 8.79 20.59
N GLY A 159 3.25 8.82 19.26
CA GLY A 159 4.12 8.12 18.33
C GLY A 159 3.75 6.65 18.10
N GLY A 160 2.84 6.09 18.90
CA GLY A 160 2.34 4.72 18.72
C GLY A 160 1.53 4.56 17.44
N THR A 161 1.51 3.33 16.93
CA THR A 161 0.99 3.01 15.59
C THR A 161 -0.22 2.07 15.66
N MET A 162 -1.26 2.38 14.90
CA MET A 162 -2.38 1.46 14.66
C MET A 162 -2.30 0.92 13.24
N LEU A 163 -2.40 -0.39 13.10
CA LEU A 163 -2.53 -1.08 11.82
C LEU A 163 -3.95 -1.64 11.70
N ILE A 164 -4.63 -1.27 10.64
CA ILE A 164 -5.88 -1.89 10.21
C ILE A 164 -5.61 -2.70 8.95
N ARG A 165 -6.06 -3.95 8.95
CA ARG A 165 -6.13 -4.82 7.80
C ARG A 165 -7.56 -5.29 7.67
N ASP A 166 -8.35 -4.61 6.86
CA ASP A 166 -9.78 -4.89 6.69
C ASP A 166 -10.23 -4.55 5.27
N TYR A 167 -11.52 -4.62 5.02
CA TYR A 167 -12.10 -4.19 3.76
C TYR A 167 -12.29 -2.67 3.75
N MET A 168 -12.33 -2.10 2.55
CA MET A 168 -12.57 -0.67 2.37
C MET A 168 -13.74 -0.47 1.42
N MET A 169 -14.65 0.42 1.77
CA MET A 169 -15.76 0.80 0.93
C MET A 169 -15.27 1.59 -0.30
N PRO A 170 -15.74 1.30 -1.52
CA PRO A 170 -15.49 2.17 -2.66
C PRO A 170 -16.17 3.53 -2.44
N PRO A 171 -15.84 4.55 -3.22
CA PRO A 171 -16.52 5.83 -3.15
C PRO A 171 -18.04 5.69 -3.27
N ASP A 172 -18.77 6.49 -2.48
CA ASP A 172 -20.23 6.44 -2.46
C ASP A 172 -20.86 6.82 -3.81
N GLY A 173 -22.00 6.19 -4.12
CA GLY A 173 -22.81 6.51 -5.28
C GLY A 173 -22.33 5.93 -6.61
N GLU A 174 -21.23 5.19 -6.63
CA GLU A 174 -20.78 4.48 -7.83
C GLU A 174 -21.63 3.24 -8.12
N TYR A 175 -22.02 3.06 -9.38
CA TYR A 175 -22.58 1.83 -9.90
C TYR A 175 -21.56 1.13 -10.78
N VAL A 176 -21.66 -0.20 -10.81
CA VAL A 176 -20.81 -1.05 -11.64
C VAL A 176 -21.66 -2.11 -12.32
N LEU A 177 -21.07 -2.71 -13.35
CA LEU A 177 -21.66 -3.84 -14.04
C LEU A 177 -20.91 -5.11 -13.62
N LEU A 178 -21.61 -6.08 -13.06
CA LEU A 178 -21.07 -7.38 -12.67
C LEU A 178 -21.55 -8.45 -13.64
N GLU A 179 -20.63 -9.01 -14.40
CA GLU A 179 -20.88 -10.12 -15.32
C GLU A 179 -20.54 -11.45 -14.64
N LEU A 180 -21.48 -12.37 -14.63
CA LEU A 180 -21.37 -13.70 -14.03
C LEU A 180 -21.69 -14.78 -15.06
N PRO A 181 -21.12 -16.00 -14.95
CA PRO A 181 -21.48 -17.12 -15.80
C PRO A 181 -22.99 -17.46 -15.70
N ASN A 182 -23.63 -17.66 -16.83
CA ASN A 182 -25.02 -18.13 -16.90
C ASN A 182 -25.04 -19.67 -16.81
N VAL A 183 -24.95 -20.17 -15.58
CA VAL A 183 -24.99 -21.61 -15.28
C VAL A 183 -26.29 -21.86 -14.50
N PRO A 184 -27.08 -22.90 -14.86
CA PRO A 184 -28.30 -23.22 -14.12
C PRO A 184 -27.96 -23.67 -12.70
N SER A 185 -28.79 -23.26 -11.74
CA SER A 185 -28.72 -23.72 -10.34
C SER A 185 -29.06 -25.22 -10.27
N GLN A 186 -28.44 -25.93 -9.34
CA GLN A 186 -28.71 -27.35 -9.11
C GLN A 186 -29.86 -27.58 -8.11
N GLY A 187 -30.27 -26.56 -7.40
CA GLY A 187 -31.33 -26.53 -6.41
C GLY A 187 -31.54 -25.12 -5.86
N ASN A 188 -32.23 -25.05 -4.73
CA ASN A 188 -32.71 -23.77 -4.18
C ASN A 188 -31.91 -23.33 -2.93
N THR A 189 -31.00 -24.14 -2.41
CA THR A 189 -30.18 -23.76 -1.27
C THR A 189 -28.98 -22.93 -1.70
N PRO A 190 -28.40 -22.08 -0.85
CA PRO A 190 -27.19 -21.30 -1.17
C PRO A 190 -26.02 -22.13 -1.69
N LEU A 191 -25.95 -23.42 -1.31
CA LEU A 191 -24.93 -24.35 -1.80
C LEU A 191 -25.18 -24.78 -3.26
N GLU A 192 -26.43 -24.77 -3.72
CA GLU A 192 -26.87 -25.29 -5.00
C GLU A 192 -27.14 -24.18 -6.04
N LEU A 193 -27.33 -22.92 -5.59
CA LEU A 193 -27.56 -21.79 -6.47
C LEU A 193 -26.32 -21.53 -7.35
N SER A 194 -26.54 -21.09 -8.58
CA SER A 194 -25.48 -20.51 -9.42
C SER A 194 -24.96 -19.21 -8.79
N ASP A 195 -23.79 -18.71 -9.21
CA ASP A 195 -23.28 -17.42 -8.68
C ASP A 195 -24.25 -16.27 -9.04
N ALA A 196 -24.91 -16.32 -10.22
CA ALA A 196 -25.87 -15.32 -10.64
C ALA A 196 -27.15 -15.35 -9.81
N ASP A 197 -27.73 -16.55 -9.56
CA ASP A 197 -28.91 -16.68 -8.71
C ASP A 197 -28.59 -16.41 -7.23
N LEU A 198 -27.37 -16.72 -6.79
CA LEU A 198 -26.91 -16.38 -5.45
C LEU A 198 -26.79 -14.86 -5.26
N LEU A 199 -26.38 -14.11 -6.30
CA LEU A 199 -26.40 -12.63 -6.27
C LEU A 199 -27.83 -12.11 -6.10
N VAL A 200 -28.78 -12.65 -6.86
CA VAL A 200 -30.20 -12.28 -6.72
C VAL A 200 -30.71 -12.60 -5.31
N HIS A 201 -30.39 -13.79 -4.80
CA HIS A 201 -30.74 -14.16 -3.43
C HIS A 201 -30.10 -13.20 -2.42
N PHE A 202 -28.82 -12.84 -2.60
CA PHE A 202 -28.10 -11.89 -1.73
C PHE A 202 -28.74 -10.51 -1.75
N SER A 203 -29.11 -10.01 -2.94
CA SER A 203 -29.76 -8.69 -3.07
C SER A 203 -31.09 -8.57 -2.33
N GLN A 204 -31.77 -9.67 -2.11
CA GLN A 204 -33.05 -9.72 -1.41
C GLN A 204 -32.94 -9.94 0.10
N ASN A 205 -31.83 -10.56 0.56
CA ASN A 205 -31.71 -11.06 1.93
C ASN A 205 -30.52 -10.46 2.71
N ALA A 206 -29.75 -9.56 2.11
CA ALA A 206 -28.66 -8.88 2.83
C ALA A 206 -29.21 -8.03 3.98
N ARG A 207 -28.46 -7.92 5.07
CA ARG A 207 -28.84 -7.16 6.28
C ARG A 207 -30.15 -7.62 6.92
N PRO A 208 -30.35 -8.87 7.25
CA PRO A 208 -31.64 -9.37 7.75
C PRO A 208 -32.07 -8.77 9.10
N MET A 209 -31.18 -8.07 9.78
CA MET A 209 -31.44 -7.40 11.05
C MET A 209 -31.65 -5.88 10.94
N ALA A 210 -31.52 -5.33 9.74
CA ALA A 210 -31.68 -3.89 9.49
C ALA A 210 -33.12 -3.58 9.09
N SER A 211 -33.98 -3.30 10.07
CA SER A 211 -35.40 -2.97 9.81
C SER A 211 -35.55 -1.84 8.78
N GLY A 212 -36.17 -2.14 7.65
CA GLY A 212 -36.43 -1.21 6.55
C GLY A 212 -35.22 -0.92 5.64
N CYS A 213 -34.13 -1.64 5.81
CA CYS A 213 -32.90 -1.51 5.00
C CYS A 213 -32.38 -2.86 4.51
N GLU A 214 -33.23 -3.88 4.51
CA GLU A 214 -32.90 -5.22 4.03
C GLU A 214 -32.72 -5.21 2.52
N GLY A 215 -31.72 -5.92 2.05
CA GLY A 215 -31.45 -6.06 0.62
C GLY A 215 -30.81 -4.82 -0.02
N PHE A 216 -30.67 -4.85 -1.33
CA PHE A 216 -30.11 -3.76 -2.12
C PHE A 216 -30.60 -3.83 -3.58
N PHE A 217 -30.48 -2.74 -4.30
CA PHE A 217 -30.86 -2.64 -5.69
C PHE A 217 -29.94 -3.44 -6.61
N ILE A 218 -30.56 -4.24 -7.50
CA ILE A 218 -29.90 -4.82 -8.68
C ILE A 218 -30.81 -4.69 -9.89
N GLU A 219 -30.21 -4.58 -11.08
CA GLU A 219 -30.89 -4.55 -12.37
C GLU A 219 -30.17 -5.53 -13.29
N GLU A 220 -30.93 -6.51 -13.84
CA GLU A 220 -30.37 -7.43 -14.81
C GLU A 220 -30.44 -6.81 -16.20
N LEU A 221 -29.32 -6.70 -16.87
CA LEU A 221 -29.17 -6.11 -18.19
C LEU A 221 -28.97 -7.18 -19.25
N MET A 222 -29.12 -6.79 -20.54
CA MET A 222 -28.76 -7.67 -21.64
C MET A 222 -27.29 -8.10 -21.53
N PRO A 223 -27.00 -9.40 -21.61
CA PRO A 223 -25.61 -9.89 -21.51
C PRO A 223 -24.76 -9.41 -22.70
N ARG A 224 -23.51 -9.14 -22.45
CA ARG A 224 -22.53 -8.75 -23.47
C ARG A 224 -21.97 -9.93 -24.26
N ARG A 225 -22.01 -11.11 -23.65
CA ARG A 225 -21.48 -12.36 -24.20
C ARG A 225 -22.47 -13.47 -23.99
N ASP A 226 -22.52 -14.40 -24.95
CA ASP A 226 -23.29 -15.64 -24.78
C ASP A 226 -22.75 -16.42 -23.56
N GLY A 227 -23.68 -17.01 -22.82
CA GLY A 227 -23.34 -17.79 -21.62
C GLY A 227 -23.00 -16.96 -20.37
N THR A 228 -23.37 -15.67 -20.34
CA THR A 228 -23.23 -14.81 -19.16
C THR A 228 -24.56 -14.12 -18.81
N ARG A 229 -24.65 -13.62 -17.58
CA ARG A 229 -25.67 -12.69 -17.11
C ARG A 229 -24.98 -11.42 -16.60
N LEU A 230 -25.56 -10.27 -16.85
CA LEU A 230 -24.99 -8.96 -16.52
C LEU A 230 -25.91 -8.22 -15.56
N PHE A 231 -25.36 -7.76 -14.46
CA PHE A 231 -26.10 -7.06 -13.43
C PHE A 231 -25.51 -5.67 -13.19
N ARG A 232 -26.36 -4.65 -13.16
CA ARG A 232 -26.04 -3.32 -12.68
C ARG A 232 -26.42 -3.22 -11.20
N LEU A 233 -25.46 -2.83 -10.36
CA LEU A 233 -25.64 -2.70 -8.91
C LEU A 233 -24.66 -1.67 -8.32
N PRO A 234 -24.91 -1.15 -7.11
CA PRO A 234 -23.94 -0.30 -6.45
C PRO A 234 -22.59 -1.01 -6.25
N HIS A 235 -21.50 -0.32 -6.52
CA HIS A 235 -20.13 -0.86 -6.46
C HIS A 235 -19.83 -1.55 -5.12
N LYS A 236 -20.26 -0.94 -4.01
CA LYS A 236 -20.19 -1.54 -2.68
C LYS A 236 -20.74 -2.98 -2.67
N TRP A 237 -21.94 -3.20 -3.17
CA TRP A 237 -22.61 -4.51 -3.11
C TRP A 237 -22.01 -5.52 -4.10
N ALA A 238 -21.42 -5.05 -5.17
CA ALA A 238 -20.62 -5.92 -6.03
C ALA A 238 -19.39 -6.45 -5.29
N LEU A 239 -18.67 -5.58 -4.55
CA LEU A 239 -17.54 -5.99 -3.71
C LEU A 239 -17.97 -6.95 -2.60
N GLU A 240 -19.03 -6.61 -1.87
CA GLU A 240 -19.63 -7.46 -0.84
C GLU A 240 -19.91 -8.86 -1.37
N PHE A 241 -20.54 -8.97 -2.54
CA PHE A 241 -20.87 -10.26 -3.16
C PHE A 241 -19.62 -11.06 -3.55
N VAL A 242 -18.68 -10.47 -4.29
CA VAL A 242 -17.54 -11.23 -4.82
C VAL A 242 -16.61 -11.73 -3.70
N HIS A 243 -16.59 -11.04 -2.56
CA HIS A 243 -15.83 -11.48 -1.40
C HIS A 243 -16.49 -12.65 -0.66
N ARG A 244 -17.82 -12.69 -0.55
CA ARG A 244 -18.54 -13.73 0.23
C ARG A 244 -19.10 -14.89 -0.57
N LYS A 245 -19.28 -14.78 -1.90
CA LYS A 245 -19.97 -15.79 -2.73
C LYS A 245 -19.44 -17.23 -2.61
N ASN A 246 -18.26 -17.41 -2.07
CA ASN A 246 -17.66 -18.71 -1.83
C ASN A 246 -17.90 -19.26 -0.40
N TYR A 247 -18.44 -18.45 0.54
CA TYR A 247 -18.74 -18.88 1.92
C TYR A 247 -20.16 -19.43 2.07
N ARG A 248 -20.57 -20.25 1.11
CA ARG A 248 -21.95 -20.73 0.97
C ARG A 248 -22.44 -21.60 2.13
N LYS A 249 -21.53 -22.22 2.89
CA LYS A 249 -21.89 -23.04 4.07
C LYS A 249 -22.31 -22.18 5.26
N ASP A 250 -21.73 -21.03 5.37
CA ASP A 250 -21.97 -20.07 6.45
C ASP A 250 -22.85 -18.92 5.99
N TRP A 251 -23.63 -19.13 4.91
CA TRP A 251 -24.38 -18.09 4.20
C TRP A 251 -25.32 -17.29 5.08
N THR A 252 -25.94 -17.90 6.07
CA THR A 252 -26.84 -17.21 7.00
C THR A 252 -26.11 -16.17 7.84
N SER A 253 -24.89 -16.47 8.31
CA SER A 253 -24.06 -15.48 9.00
C SER A 253 -23.51 -14.44 8.02
N GLU A 254 -23.14 -14.85 6.81
CA GLU A 254 -22.65 -13.96 5.76
C GLU A 254 -23.68 -12.91 5.33
N LEU A 255 -24.97 -13.24 5.34
CA LEU A 255 -26.04 -12.29 5.06
C LEU A 255 -26.14 -11.19 6.12
N ALA A 256 -25.77 -11.48 7.37
CA ALA A 256 -25.83 -10.55 8.49
C ALA A 256 -24.54 -9.71 8.64
N GLU A 257 -23.49 -10.06 7.93
CA GLU A 257 -22.24 -9.33 7.94
C GLU A 257 -22.15 -8.38 6.74
N GLU A 258 -21.55 -7.22 6.94
CA GLU A 258 -21.21 -6.26 5.92
C GLU A 258 -19.74 -5.87 6.09
N TYR A 259 -18.93 -6.14 5.06
CA TYR A 259 -17.48 -6.00 5.11
C TYR A 259 -17.01 -4.56 4.93
N THR A 260 -17.75 -3.79 4.11
CA THR A 260 -17.35 -2.44 3.68
C THR A 260 -18.20 -1.39 4.39
N PHE A 261 -17.58 -0.55 5.22
CA PHE A 261 -18.28 0.48 6.00
C PHE A 261 -17.65 1.87 5.92
N PHE A 262 -16.32 1.98 5.80
CA PHE A 262 -15.61 3.24 5.62
C PHE A 262 -14.92 3.29 4.26
N THR A 263 -15.00 4.45 3.61
CA THR A 263 -14.13 4.82 2.49
C THR A 263 -12.73 5.21 3.01
N HIS A 264 -11.77 5.35 2.10
CA HIS A 264 -10.46 5.93 2.45
C HIS A 264 -10.58 7.31 3.08
N GLY A 265 -11.48 8.17 2.55
CA GLY A 265 -11.75 9.50 3.07
C GLY A 265 -12.32 9.47 4.49
N ASP A 266 -13.21 8.52 4.78
CA ASP A 266 -13.77 8.35 6.12
C ASP A 266 -12.68 7.97 7.14
N TYR A 267 -11.84 6.98 6.83
CA TYR A 267 -10.71 6.62 7.69
C TYR A 267 -9.80 7.81 7.96
N ARG A 268 -9.41 8.54 6.91
CA ARG A 268 -8.55 9.71 7.06
C ARG A 268 -9.18 10.80 7.93
N ARG A 269 -10.47 11.09 7.73
CA ARG A 269 -11.23 12.09 8.49
C ARG A 269 -11.37 11.70 9.96
N GLU A 270 -11.76 10.45 10.23
CA GLU A 270 -11.91 9.96 11.60
C GLU A 270 -10.56 9.88 12.33
N PHE A 271 -9.52 9.40 11.68
CA PHE A 271 -8.20 9.43 12.29
C PHE A 271 -7.71 10.85 12.59
N ALA A 272 -7.86 11.79 11.67
CA ALA A 272 -7.51 13.20 11.94
C ALA A 272 -8.31 13.78 13.10
N ARG A 273 -9.61 13.48 13.20
CA ARG A 273 -10.47 13.88 14.33
C ARG A 273 -9.99 13.30 15.67
N LEU A 274 -9.48 12.07 15.65
CA LEU A 274 -9.00 11.35 16.84
C LEU A 274 -7.51 11.60 17.15
N GLY A 275 -6.85 12.51 16.45
CA GLY A 275 -5.46 12.84 16.71
C GLY A 275 -4.45 11.86 16.13
N MET A 276 -4.84 11.13 15.10
CA MET A 276 -4.00 10.21 14.37
C MET A 276 -3.67 10.76 12.99
N ARG A 277 -2.44 10.52 12.52
CA ARG A 277 -2.01 10.72 11.14
C ARG A 277 -2.07 9.40 10.40
N MET A 278 -2.84 9.28 9.34
CA MET A 278 -2.79 8.11 8.47
C MET A 278 -1.52 8.18 7.62
N VAL A 279 -0.45 7.51 8.04
CA VAL A 279 0.88 7.58 7.40
C VAL A 279 0.95 6.81 6.10
N PHE A 280 0.18 5.73 5.98
CA PHE A 280 0.20 4.87 4.80
C PHE A 280 -1.14 4.14 4.63
N SER A 281 -1.53 3.95 3.38
CA SER A 281 -2.59 3.00 3.02
C SER A 281 -2.29 2.31 1.70
N ALA A 282 -2.65 1.04 1.61
CA ALA A 282 -2.46 0.23 0.40
C ALA A 282 -3.56 -0.81 0.24
N PRO A 283 -4.13 -0.97 -0.96
CA PRO A 283 -4.89 -2.16 -1.29
C PRO A 283 -3.96 -3.38 -1.33
N HIS A 284 -4.50 -4.54 -1.00
CA HIS A 284 -3.77 -5.80 -1.05
C HIS A 284 -4.55 -6.86 -1.80
N TRP A 285 -3.89 -7.54 -2.73
CA TRP A 285 -4.44 -8.66 -3.49
C TRP A 285 -3.78 -9.97 -3.04
N ASN A 286 -4.50 -10.77 -2.28
CA ASN A 286 -4.05 -12.12 -2.00
C ASN A 286 -4.06 -12.93 -3.30
N GLN A 287 -2.89 -13.29 -3.79
CA GLN A 287 -2.72 -13.94 -5.10
C GLN A 287 -3.48 -15.26 -5.22
N TRP A 288 -3.61 -16.00 -4.11
CA TRP A 288 -4.39 -17.23 -4.10
C TRP A 288 -5.89 -16.94 -4.32
N VAL A 289 -6.45 -15.93 -3.63
CA VAL A 289 -7.86 -15.52 -3.78
C VAL A 289 -8.11 -15.02 -5.19
N VAL A 290 -7.25 -14.15 -5.70
CA VAL A 290 -7.36 -13.63 -7.07
C VAL A 290 -7.37 -14.77 -8.09
N LYS A 291 -6.42 -15.69 -7.99
CA LYS A 291 -6.30 -16.82 -8.92
C LYS A 291 -7.47 -17.79 -8.83
N ASN A 292 -7.92 -18.15 -7.64
CA ASN A 292 -8.86 -19.25 -7.44
C ASN A 292 -10.32 -18.81 -7.26
N CYS A 293 -10.54 -17.56 -6.82
CA CYS A 293 -11.87 -17.07 -6.51
C CYS A 293 -12.36 -15.96 -7.47
N PHE A 294 -11.43 -15.21 -8.10
CA PHE A 294 -11.78 -14.06 -8.94
C PHE A 294 -11.55 -14.33 -10.42
N LYS A 295 -10.33 -14.71 -10.81
CA LYS A 295 -9.96 -14.86 -12.23
C LYS A 295 -10.87 -15.83 -12.97
N GLY A 296 -11.58 -15.34 -13.99
CA GLY A 296 -12.50 -16.14 -14.81
C GLY A 296 -13.80 -16.55 -14.11
N ARG A 297 -14.07 -16.05 -12.89
CA ARG A 297 -15.29 -16.34 -12.15
C ARG A 297 -16.34 -15.23 -12.27
N PHE A 298 -15.89 -14.03 -12.52
CA PHE A 298 -16.70 -12.84 -12.79
C PHE A 298 -15.88 -11.81 -13.54
N GLN A 299 -16.53 -10.80 -14.07
CA GLN A 299 -15.91 -9.59 -14.59
C GLN A 299 -16.68 -8.37 -14.11
N LEU A 300 -15.96 -7.37 -13.61
CA LEU A 300 -16.49 -6.06 -13.29
C LEU A 300 -16.23 -5.08 -14.45
N TYR A 301 -17.18 -4.19 -14.68
CA TYR A 301 -17.03 -3.06 -15.59
C TYR A 301 -17.57 -1.81 -14.91
N ASP A 302 -17.05 -0.65 -15.31
CA ASP A 302 -17.71 0.62 -15.01
C ASP A 302 -19.00 0.78 -15.83
N GLU A 303 -19.76 1.84 -15.58
CA GLU A 303 -21.01 2.10 -16.30
C GLU A 303 -20.80 2.37 -17.80
N ASP A 304 -19.58 2.74 -18.23
CA ASP A 304 -19.21 2.91 -19.63
C ASP A 304 -18.72 1.59 -20.27
N TYR A 305 -18.89 0.47 -19.58
CA TYR A 305 -18.45 -0.87 -19.99
C TYR A 305 -16.93 -1.04 -20.10
N THR A 306 -16.14 -0.18 -19.47
CA THR A 306 -14.69 -0.39 -19.39
C THR A 306 -14.39 -1.50 -18.37
N PRO A 307 -13.59 -2.51 -18.71
CA PRO A 307 -13.23 -3.54 -17.76
C PRO A 307 -12.50 -2.96 -16.55
N MET A 308 -12.94 -3.36 -15.37
CA MET A 308 -12.29 -3.05 -14.11
C MET A 308 -11.38 -4.21 -13.67
N ASN A 309 -10.35 -3.89 -12.91
CA ASN A 309 -9.47 -4.89 -12.31
C ASN A 309 -10.20 -5.66 -11.20
N ALA A 310 -9.62 -6.81 -10.82
CA ALA A 310 -10.09 -7.55 -9.67
C ALA A 310 -10.01 -6.66 -8.41
N PRO A 311 -11.04 -6.66 -7.56
CA PRO A 311 -11.04 -5.86 -6.35
C PRO A 311 -9.95 -6.31 -5.38
N PRO A 312 -9.43 -5.40 -4.53
CA PRO A 312 -8.53 -5.76 -3.45
C PRO A 312 -9.21 -6.74 -2.48
N THR A 313 -8.45 -7.70 -2.00
CA THR A 313 -8.95 -8.66 -1.00
C THR A 313 -8.96 -8.09 0.42
N ASN A 314 -8.12 -7.10 0.68
CA ASN A 314 -8.06 -6.30 1.90
C ASN A 314 -7.35 -4.97 1.60
N TYR A 315 -7.39 -4.07 2.57
CA TYR A 315 -6.55 -2.88 2.64
C TYR A 315 -5.69 -2.92 3.89
N PHE A 316 -4.48 -2.40 3.78
CA PHE A 316 -3.65 -2.04 4.92
C PHE A 316 -3.73 -0.54 5.15
N ILE A 317 -3.98 -0.14 6.37
CA ILE A 317 -3.94 1.25 6.82
C ILE A 317 -3.01 1.31 8.02
N VAL A 318 -2.03 2.19 7.96
CA VAL A 318 -1.12 2.47 9.08
C VAL A 318 -1.35 3.90 9.52
N ALA A 319 -1.74 4.09 10.78
CA ALA A 319 -1.96 5.41 11.36
C ALA A 319 -1.11 5.58 12.62
N GLN A 320 -0.57 6.77 12.84
CA GLN A 320 0.28 7.10 13.97
C GLN A 320 -0.38 8.17 14.85
N LYS A 321 -0.37 7.95 16.17
CA LYS A 321 -0.78 8.97 17.13
C LYS A 321 0.26 10.07 17.19
N VAL A 322 -0.14 11.30 16.88
CA VAL A 322 0.79 12.44 16.82
C VAL A 322 0.68 13.30 18.06
N ALA A 323 1.77 13.98 18.40
CA ALA A 323 1.81 14.90 19.52
C ALA A 323 1.02 16.18 19.21
N ASP A 324 0.65 16.90 20.26
CA ASP A 324 0.11 18.24 20.15
C ASP A 324 1.04 19.13 19.29
N LYS A 325 0.47 19.90 18.39
CA LYS A 325 1.15 20.81 17.45
C LYS A 325 1.85 20.09 16.26
N GLN A 326 1.76 18.80 16.14
CA GLN A 326 2.19 18.12 14.93
C GLN A 326 1.09 18.14 13.87
N SER A 327 1.49 18.13 12.60
CA SER A 327 0.58 18.13 11.47
C SER A 327 -0.08 16.77 11.29
N LEU A 328 -1.41 16.74 11.20
CA LEU A 328 -2.16 15.52 10.92
C LEU A 328 -2.17 15.19 9.45
N VAL A 329 -2.24 16.21 8.61
CA VAL A 329 -2.45 16.10 7.16
C VAL A 329 -1.62 17.15 6.43
N ILE A 330 -1.06 16.78 5.27
CA ILE A 330 -0.48 17.71 4.31
C ILE A 330 -1.29 17.62 3.03
N GLU A 331 -1.82 18.74 2.57
CA GLU A 331 -2.66 18.82 1.38
C GLU A 331 -2.08 19.73 0.31
N GLU A 332 -2.13 19.28 -0.94
CA GLU A 332 -1.85 20.12 -2.09
C GLU A 332 -3.08 20.97 -2.44
N ARG A 333 -2.91 22.29 -2.52
CA ARG A 333 -4.04 23.20 -2.77
C ARG A 333 -4.12 23.71 -4.20
N ARG A 334 -2.99 24.06 -4.82
CA ARG A 334 -3.00 24.69 -6.15
C ARG A 334 -1.71 24.44 -6.92
N PRO A 335 -1.66 23.45 -7.80
CA PRO A 335 -0.53 23.30 -8.69
C PRO A 335 -0.42 24.50 -9.65
N SER A 336 0.78 25.04 -9.83
CA SER A 336 1.09 26.13 -10.72
C SER A 336 2.31 25.80 -11.57
N GLN A 337 2.29 26.19 -12.83
CA GLN A 337 3.43 26.01 -13.73
C GLN A 337 4.47 27.13 -13.63
N LYS A 338 4.29 28.09 -12.72
CA LYS A 338 5.28 29.14 -12.50
C LYS A 338 6.37 28.62 -11.58
N PRO A 339 7.62 28.50 -12.05
CA PRO A 339 8.71 28.01 -11.22
C PRO A 339 9.03 28.99 -10.09
N VAL A 340 9.55 28.45 -9.00
CA VAL A 340 10.13 29.20 -7.87
C VAL A 340 11.57 29.55 -8.22
N GLY A 341 12.27 28.63 -8.87
CA GLY A 341 13.66 28.76 -9.28
C GLY A 341 14.66 28.02 -8.40
N ASP A 342 14.15 27.18 -7.48
CA ASP A 342 14.98 26.34 -6.61
C ASP A 342 15.59 25.17 -7.38
N LEU A 343 14.83 24.58 -8.31
CA LEU A 343 15.30 23.49 -9.16
C LEU A 343 15.64 24.03 -10.56
N GLN A 344 16.81 23.69 -11.05
CA GLN A 344 17.29 24.09 -12.37
C GLN A 344 17.30 22.91 -13.33
N ILE A 345 16.98 23.13 -14.59
CA ILE A 345 17.11 22.13 -15.64
C ILE A 345 18.32 22.49 -16.49
N MET A 346 19.29 21.57 -16.51
CA MET A 346 20.48 21.64 -17.35
C MET A 346 20.27 20.75 -18.57
N ILE A 347 20.66 21.20 -19.73
CA ILE A 347 20.62 20.39 -20.94
C ILE A 347 22.04 20.06 -21.33
N VAL A 348 22.30 18.77 -21.56
CA VAL A 348 23.58 18.30 -22.06
C VAL A 348 23.38 17.50 -23.34
N ARG A 349 24.31 17.71 -24.28
CA ARG A 349 24.35 17.02 -25.57
C ARG A 349 25.41 15.95 -25.54
N ASP A 350 25.06 14.75 -25.91
CA ASP A 350 25.99 13.69 -26.28
C ASP A 350 26.69 14.10 -27.58
N LYS A 351 28.00 14.28 -27.57
CA LYS A 351 28.79 14.74 -28.72
C LYS A 351 28.82 13.74 -29.87
N LYS A 352 28.63 12.45 -29.56
CA LYS A 352 28.70 11.36 -30.54
C LYS A 352 27.37 11.17 -31.27
N SER A 353 26.30 11.02 -30.51
CA SER A 353 24.96 10.75 -31.06
C SER A 353 24.16 12.03 -31.34
N GLY A 354 24.55 13.14 -30.75
CA GLY A 354 23.78 14.38 -30.79
C GLY A 354 22.53 14.34 -29.89
N ALA A 355 22.32 13.29 -29.13
CA ALA A 355 21.17 13.17 -28.23
C ALA A 355 21.23 14.20 -27.11
N LEU A 356 20.06 14.70 -26.73
CA LEU A 356 19.91 15.68 -25.66
C LEU A 356 19.39 14.99 -24.42
N HIS A 357 20.00 15.35 -23.29
CA HIS A 357 19.58 14.92 -21.98
C HIS A 357 19.22 16.15 -21.13
N GLU A 358 18.09 16.09 -20.47
CA GLU A 358 17.64 17.12 -19.54
C GLU A 358 17.87 16.63 -18.13
N LEU A 359 18.74 17.31 -17.38
CA LEU A 359 19.15 16.97 -16.02
C LEU A 359 18.59 17.97 -15.03
N VAL A 360 18.10 17.49 -13.92
CA VAL A 360 17.66 18.31 -12.79
C VAL A 360 18.82 18.56 -11.86
N LYS A 361 19.14 19.82 -11.61
CA LYS A 361 20.12 20.23 -10.61
C LYS A 361 19.41 20.82 -9.39
N ARG A 362 19.69 20.27 -8.22
CA ARG A 362 19.28 20.85 -6.93
C ARG A 362 20.25 21.94 -6.47
N PRO A 363 19.79 22.92 -5.67
CA PRO A 363 20.71 23.80 -4.97
C PRO A 363 21.45 23.03 -3.88
N GLY A 364 22.75 23.27 -3.74
CA GLY A 364 23.60 22.62 -2.74
C GLY A 364 24.13 21.24 -3.14
N GLU A 365 25.04 20.76 -2.33
CA GLU A 365 25.60 19.40 -2.40
C GLU A 365 25.32 18.70 -1.06
N TYR A 366 24.93 17.43 -1.11
CA TYR A 366 24.44 16.72 0.07
C TYR A 366 25.06 15.34 0.17
N CYS A 367 25.33 14.89 1.40
CA CYS A 367 25.62 13.50 1.72
C CYS A 367 24.57 12.94 2.67
N ASP A 368 24.35 11.64 2.61
CA ASP A 368 23.53 10.94 3.59
C ASP A 368 24.37 10.47 4.75
N ILE A 369 24.03 10.90 5.95
CA ILE A 369 24.65 10.41 7.19
C ILE A 369 23.79 9.26 7.72
N VAL A 370 24.41 8.12 7.94
CA VAL A 370 23.75 6.89 8.40
C VAL A 370 24.34 6.47 9.75
N PRO A 371 23.81 7.03 10.86
CA PRO A 371 24.24 6.58 12.18
C PRO A 371 23.70 5.17 12.43
N TYR A 372 24.56 4.29 12.93
CA TYR A 372 24.18 2.90 13.19
C TYR A 372 24.88 2.36 14.44
N ARG A 373 24.39 1.26 14.96
CA ARG A 373 25.09 0.45 15.96
C ARG A 373 24.86 -1.04 15.73
N ILE A 374 25.81 -1.84 16.11
CA ILE A 374 25.66 -3.29 16.19
C ILE A 374 25.42 -3.65 17.65
N THR A 375 24.33 -4.34 17.90
CA THR A 375 23.95 -4.77 19.24
C THR A 375 24.75 -6.01 19.68
N PRO A 376 24.82 -6.33 20.99
CA PRO A 376 25.51 -7.51 21.47
C PRO A 376 25.00 -8.85 20.92
N ASP A 377 23.75 -8.87 20.50
CA ASP A 377 23.09 -10.00 19.81
C ASP A 377 23.24 -9.95 18.28
N ASN A 378 24.23 -9.22 17.77
CA ASN A 378 24.62 -9.10 16.36
C ASN A 378 23.53 -8.55 15.43
N ARG A 379 22.68 -7.65 15.91
CA ARG A 379 21.72 -6.92 15.06
C ARG A 379 22.27 -5.57 14.65
N LEU A 380 21.86 -5.16 13.47
CA LEU A 380 22.13 -3.82 12.96
C LEU A 380 20.94 -2.90 13.25
N VAL A 381 21.20 -1.85 13.96
CA VAL A 381 20.24 -0.80 14.30
C VAL A 381 20.64 0.48 13.59
N ILE A 382 19.68 1.11 12.93
CA ILE A 382 19.86 2.33 12.14
C ILE A 382 19.07 3.46 12.80
N TYR A 383 19.67 4.64 12.85
CA TYR A 383 19.00 5.86 13.27
C TYR A 383 18.59 6.67 12.06
N VAL A 384 17.30 6.91 11.93
CA VAL A 384 16.68 7.55 10.77
C VAL A 384 15.93 8.81 11.19
N ARG A 385 15.66 9.66 10.23
CA ARG A 385 14.77 10.80 10.40
C ARG A 385 13.34 10.37 10.06
N SER A 386 12.38 10.60 10.94
CA SER A 386 10.95 10.30 10.76
C SER A 386 10.11 11.56 10.90
N GLY A 387 8.98 11.62 10.20
CA GLY A 387 8.04 12.73 10.29
C GLY A 387 8.47 13.99 9.52
N TYR A 388 9.52 13.92 8.73
CA TYR A 388 9.94 15.04 7.88
C TYR A 388 8.99 15.18 6.69
N PRO A 389 8.40 16.36 6.46
CA PRO A 389 7.39 16.50 5.41
C PRO A 389 8.01 16.47 4.01
N ARG A 390 7.53 15.56 3.19
CA ARG A 390 7.83 15.44 1.76
C ARG A 390 6.53 15.43 0.95
N PRO A 391 5.82 16.57 0.86
CA PRO A 391 4.50 16.64 0.23
C PRO A 391 4.48 16.19 -1.22
N ILE A 392 5.60 16.22 -1.91
CA ILE A 392 5.75 15.83 -3.32
C ILE A 392 5.25 14.41 -3.60
N VAL A 393 5.26 13.50 -2.62
CA VAL A 393 4.74 12.14 -2.78
C VAL A 393 3.23 12.09 -3.00
N ASN A 394 2.54 13.18 -2.66
CA ASN A 394 1.11 13.36 -2.89
C ASN A 394 0.81 14.23 -4.11
N ALA A 395 1.84 14.72 -4.82
CA ALA A 395 1.64 15.46 -6.05
C ALA A 395 1.02 14.56 -7.13
N VAL A 396 -0.09 15.01 -7.70
CA VAL A 396 -0.86 14.24 -8.67
C VAL A 396 -0.33 14.48 -10.07
N SER A 397 0.16 13.42 -10.69
CA SER A 397 0.50 13.43 -12.11
C SER A 397 -0.77 13.35 -12.97
N ARG A 398 -0.92 14.27 -13.92
CA ARG A 398 -2.07 14.27 -14.84
C ARG A 398 -1.98 13.21 -15.94
N GLY A 399 -0.81 12.67 -16.18
CA GLY A 399 -0.54 11.73 -17.26
C GLY A 399 -0.43 10.27 -16.81
N SER A 400 -0.31 10.01 -15.51
CA SER A 400 -0.07 8.68 -14.94
C SER A 400 -1.16 8.30 -13.95
N HIS A 401 -1.39 6.99 -13.83
CA HIS A 401 -2.30 6.43 -12.84
C HIS A 401 -1.53 5.91 -11.63
N ASN A 402 -2.18 5.86 -10.48
CA ASN A 402 -1.66 5.17 -9.30
C ASN A 402 -1.92 3.66 -9.46
N LEU A 403 -0.93 2.91 -9.99
CA LEU A 403 -1.12 1.52 -10.44
C LEU A 403 -1.35 0.53 -9.29
N ASP A 404 -0.82 0.82 -8.10
CA ASP A 404 -0.88 -0.04 -6.94
C ASP A 404 -1.73 0.53 -5.79
N GLY A 405 -2.39 1.66 -6.01
CA GLY A 405 -3.33 2.28 -5.08
C GLY A 405 -2.71 2.80 -3.78
N LYS A 406 -1.37 2.78 -3.62
CA LYS A 406 -0.69 3.22 -2.39
C LYS A 406 -0.76 4.74 -2.21
N LYS A 407 -0.95 5.15 -0.96
CA LYS A 407 -0.97 6.56 -0.55
C LYS A 407 -0.15 6.74 0.73
N TRP A 408 0.52 7.87 0.85
CA TRP A 408 1.32 8.26 2.02
C TRP A 408 0.87 9.63 2.54
N SER A 409 1.15 9.91 3.80
CA SER A 409 0.85 11.22 4.40
C SER A 409 1.80 12.35 3.94
N GLY A 410 2.90 12.00 3.30
CA GLY A 410 4.00 12.92 3.02
C GLY A 410 5.02 13.06 4.17
N HIS A 411 4.75 12.53 5.34
CA HIS A 411 5.69 12.45 6.47
C HIS A 411 6.49 11.16 6.36
N LEU A 412 7.66 11.22 5.74
CA LEU A 412 8.45 10.04 5.39
C LEU A 412 9.52 9.72 6.43
N ILE A 413 9.93 8.45 6.42
CA ILE A 413 11.15 7.99 7.07
C ILE A 413 12.24 7.95 6.02
N GLU A 414 13.37 8.60 6.30
CA GLU A 414 14.47 8.77 5.35
C GLU A 414 15.83 8.89 6.07
N PRO A 415 16.96 8.78 5.34
CA PRO A 415 18.28 9.04 5.92
C PRO A 415 18.40 10.45 6.47
N ILE A 416 19.31 10.66 7.41
CA ILE A 416 19.72 12.00 7.81
C ILE A 416 20.60 12.56 6.70
N THR A 417 20.32 13.76 6.22
CA THR A 417 21.07 14.40 5.13
C THR A 417 21.79 15.63 5.62
N MET A 418 23.05 15.80 5.25
CA MET A 418 23.89 16.92 5.62
C MET A 418 24.35 17.68 4.36
N ASP A 419 24.35 19.01 4.40
CA ASP A 419 24.96 19.85 3.37
C ASP A 419 26.49 19.73 3.45
N THR A 420 27.12 19.52 2.29
CA THR A 420 28.57 19.29 2.18
C THR A 420 29.33 20.53 1.68
N VAL A 421 28.67 21.66 1.51
CA VAL A 421 29.26 22.88 0.94
C VAL A 421 30.52 23.38 1.68
N ASN A 422 30.62 23.04 2.96
CA ASN A 422 31.77 23.40 3.79
C ASN A 422 32.78 22.27 3.97
N MET A 423 32.61 21.11 3.34
CA MET A 423 33.61 20.06 3.37
C MET A 423 34.84 20.43 2.58
N THR A 424 35.98 19.96 3.03
CA THR A 424 37.32 20.24 2.50
C THR A 424 37.99 18.93 2.07
N ASP A 425 39.24 19.03 1.53
CA ASP A 425 40.07 17.87 1.27
C ASP A 425 40.68 17.29 2.55
N ASP A 426 40.52 17.98 3.69
CA ASP A 426 41.04 17.50 4.99
C ASP A 426 40.05 16.54 5.65
N VAL A 427 40.46 15.27 5.75
CA VAL A 427 39.64 14.18 6.32
C VAL A 427 39.32 14.44 7.79
N GLU A 428 40.25 15.03 8.55
CA GLU A 428 40.06 15.34 9.97
C GLU A 428 39.05 16.48 10.19
N GLU A 429 39.10 17.51 9.36
CA GLU A 429 38.09 18.57 9.41
C GLU A 429 36.70 18.03 9.06
N ASN A 430 36.60 17.24 7.99
CA ASN A 430 35.33 16.60 7.59
C ASN A 430 34.82 15.68 8.69
N ARG A 431 35.69 14.87 9.33
CA ARG A 431 35.29 14.03 10.47
C ARG A 431 34.68 14.86 11.60
N LYS A 432 35.34 15.96 11.99
CA LYS A 432 34.83 16.84 13.05
C LYS A 432 33.44 17.46 12.66
N MET A 433 33.28 17.85 11.41
CA MET A 433 32.01 18.38 10.92
C MET A 433 30.91 17.33 10.96
N ILE A 434 31.18 16.12 10.46
CA ILE A 434 30.22 15.00 10.48
C ILE A 434 29.82 14.64 11.91
N PHE A 435 30.80 14.49 12.80
CA PHE A 435 30.53 14.16 14.20
C PHE A 435 29.78 15.27 14.93
N GLY A 436 30.16 16.53 14.67
CA GLY A 436 29.45 17.69 15.17
C GLY A 436 28.01 17.75 14.69
N TYR A 437 27.76 17.37 13.43
CA TYR A 437 26.41 17.29 12.87
C TYR A 437 25.61 16.14 13.50
N VAL A 438 26.17 14.95 13.64
CA VAL A 438 25.52 13.78 14.26
C VAL A 438 25.13 14.09 15.71
N ASP A 439 26.03 14.73 16.50
CA ASP A 439 25.71 15.12 17.87
C ASP A 439 24.75 16.32 17.92
N GLY A 440 25.01 17.34 17.13
CA GLY A 440 24.24 18.58 17.13
C GLY A 440 22.80 18.38 16.62
N TYR A 441 22.64 17.72 15.48
CA TYR A 441 21.35 17.50 14.82
C TYR A 441 20.60 16.32 15.41
N ALA A 442 21.23 15.15 15.47
CA ALA A 442 20.59 13.91 15.88
C ALA A 442 20.73 13.59 17.37
N SER A 443 21.55 14.31 18.11
CA SER A 443 21.91 14.03 19.52
C SER A 443 22.41 12.59 19.72
N LEU A 444 23.27 12.14 18.82
CA LEU A 444 23.93 10.84 18.84
C LEU A 444 25.43 11.05 19.02
N ARG A 445 26.04 10.21 19.81
CA ARG A 445 27.50 10.27 20.07
C ARG A 445 28.21 9.22 19.23
N PRO A 446 29.17 9.59 18.37
CA PRO A 446 30.05 8.63 17.74
C PRO A 446 30.81 7.79 18.81
N LYS A 447 30.99 6.50 18.53
CA LYS A 447 31.56 5.54 19.47
C LYS A 447 33.05 5.78 19.72
N SER A 448 33.80 6.17 18.69
CA SER A 448 35.19 6.57 18.73
C SER A 448 35.52 7.43 17.51
N GLU A 449 36.72 8.02 17.49
CA GLU A 449 37.20 8.82 16.35
C GLU A 449 37.33 8.01 15.05
N GLU A 450 37.50 6.68 15.15
CA GLU A 450 37.66 5.76 14.04
C GLU A 450 36.33 5.09 13.62
N SER A 451 35.25 5.41 14.33
CA SER A 451 33.93 4.77 14.15
C SER A 451 33.13 5.34 12.98
N TRP A 452 33.78 5.64 11.88
CA TRP A 452 33.11 6.13 10.69
C TRP A 452 33.83 5.67 9.42
N TYR A 453 33.10 5.66 8.32
CA TYR A 453 33.65 5.47 6.98
C TYR A 453 32.71 6.05 5.93
N VAL A 454 33.30 6.37 4.79
CA VAL A 454 32.53 6.76 3.59
C VAL A 454 32.18 5.49 2.82
N GLY A 455 30.92 5.33 2.50
CA GLY A 455 30.44 4.21 1.69
C GLY A 455 30.69 4.41 0.20
N ASP A 456 30.22 3.48 -0.59
CA ASP A 456 30.37 3.55 -2.03
C ASP A 456 29.47 4.64 -2.63
N THR A 457 30.05 5.54 -3.40
CA THR A 457 29.30 6.55 -4.18
C THR A 457 28.43 5.86 -5.23
N TYR A 458 27.20 6.32 -5.39
CA TYR A 458 26.31 5.85 -6.44
C TYR A 458 25.46 6.99 -7.01
N PHE A 459 24.87 6.76 -8.18
CA PHE A 459 24.02 7.73 -8.87
C PHE A 459 22.56 7.29 -8.80
N PRO A 460 21.69 8.00 -8.05
CA PRO A 460 20.27 7.61 -7.89
C PRO A 460 19.52 7.55 -9.21
N SER A 461 19.73 8.54 -10.07
CA SER A 461 19.11 8.64 -11.40
C SER A 461 20.13 9.25 -12.39
N PRO A 462 21.05 8.43 -12.91
CA PRO A 462 22.22 8.89 -13.66
C PRO A 462 21.91 9.55 -15.01
N ASP A 463 20.68 9.44 -15.47
CA ASP A 463 20.18 10.02 -16.71
C ASP A 463 19.28 11.23 -16.50
N ARG A 464 18.95 11.61 -15.25
CA ARG A 464 17.94 12.63 -14.98
C ARG A 464 18.29 13.58 -13.85
N ILE A 465 18.87 13.13 -12.74
CA ILE A 465 19.20 13.98 -11.59
C ILE A 465 20.70 14.12 -11.50
N ASP A 466 21.20 15.35 -11.58
CA ASP A 466 22.62 15.70 -11.53
C ASP A 466 23.13 15.61 -10.09
N GLU A 467 23.16 14.38 -9.56
CA GLU A 467 23.51 14.08 -8.18
C GLU A 467 24.24 12.73 -8.06
N ALA A 468 25.30 12.75 -7.28
CA ALA A 468 25.95 11.55 -6.74
C ALA A 468 25.70 11.51 -5.23
N ILE A 469 25.35 10.36 -4.72
CA ILE A 469 25.18 10.14 -3.27
C ILE A 469 26.40 9.41 -2.73
N GLU A 470 27.01 10.01 -1.73
CA GLU A 470 28.10 9.43 -0.97
C GLU A 470 27.64 9.25 0.47
N PRO A 471 27.25 8.03 0.88
CA PRO A 471 26.77 7.80 2.24
C PRO A 471 27.95 7.81 3.22
N VAL A 472 27.75 8.41 4.38
CA VAL A 472 28.70 8.39 5.48
C VAL A 472 28.11 7.58 6.63
N PHE A 473 28.73 6.49 6.96
CA PHE A 473 28.33 5.60 8.03
C PHE A 473 29.07 5.94 9.33
N VAL A 474 28.31 6.15 10.42
CA VAL A 474 28.86 6.51 11.72
C VAL A 474 28.38 5.53 12.78
N GLU A 475 29.28 4.72 13.35
CA GLU A 475 28.92 3.87 14.48
C GLU A 475 28.75 4.72 15.73
N VAL A 476 27.62 4.62 16.41
CA VAL A 476 27.25 5.44 17.55
C VAL A 476 27.10 4.62 18.83
N GLU A 477 27.26 5.28 19.97
CA GLU A 477 26.93 4.72 21.28
C GLU A 477 25.41 4.46 21.37
N ASN A 478 25.02 3.57 22.30
CA ASN A 478 23.60 3.36 22.58
C ASN A 478 22.99 4.58 23.29
N PRO A 479 22.10 5.34 22.68
CA PRO A 479 21.52 6.56 23.27
C PRO A 479 20.56 6.28 24.43
N GLN A 480 20.25 5.02 24.74
CA GLN A 480 19.30 4.59 25.78
C GLN A 480 17.86 5.15 25.56
N ARG A 481 17.52 5.47 24.34
CA ARG A 481 16.23 5.99 23.90
C ARG A 481 15.98 5.59 22.45
N THR A 482 14.74 5.51 22.06
CA THR A 482 14.33 4.96 20.75
C THR A 482 13.68 5.98 19.83
N ASN A 483 13.20 7.11 20.37
CA ASN A 483 12.56 8.15 19.60
C ASN A 483 12.69 9.50 20.33
N TRP A 484 13.15 10.55 19.63
CA TRP A 484 13.27 11.89 20.17
C TRP A 484 13.24 12.97 19.08
N PRO A 485 12.78 14.20 19.38
CA PRO A 485 12.73 15.28 18.40
C PRO A 485 14.13 15.71 17.96
N ILE A 486 14.25 16.08 16.69
CA ILE A 486 15.41 16.73 16.11
C ILE A 486 15.60 18.12 16.78
N LYS A 487 16.83 18.51 17.07
CA LYS A 487 17.06 19.75 17.83
C LYS A 487 16.66 21.02 17.08
N GLU A 488 17.02 21.16 15.83
CA GLU A 488 16.62 22.28 14.96
C GLU A 488 16.87 21.89 13.49
N ASP A 489 15.89 22.13 12.64
CA ASP A 489 16.07 22.08 11.21
C ASP A 489 15.56 23.40 10.62
N LYS A 490 16.49 24.28 10.23
CA LYS A 490 16.16 25.61 9.67
C LYS A 490 15.67 25.56 8.22
N GLU A 491 15.80 24.41 7.58
CA GLU A 491 15.45 24.26 6.16
C GLU A 491 13.96 23.95 5.94
N VAL A 492 13.23 23.61 7.01
CA VAL A 492 11.82 23.21 6.92
C VAL A 492 10.92 24.36 7.29
N ASN A 493 10.15 24.84 6.33
CA ASN A 493 9.13 25.88 6.54
C ASN A 493 7.81 25.34 7.10
N PHE A 494 7.68 24.04 7.32
CA PHE A 494 6.58 23.42 8.02
C PHE A 494 6.81 23.47 9.54
N THR A 495 5.72 23.41 10.31
CA THR A 495 5.79 23.46 11.78
C THR A 495 6.38 22.22 12.41
N GLU A 496 6.32 21.10 11.72
CA GLU A 496 6.86 19.83 12.18
C GLU A 496 8.34 19.69 11.79
N ILE A 497 9.17 19.45 12.78
CA ILE A 497 10.62 19.34 12.60
C ILE A 497 11.04 17.88 12.36
N GLY A 498 10.19 16.92 12.72
CA GLY A 498 10.51 15.49 12.69
C GLY A 498 11.21 14.97 13.92
N THR A 499 11.48 13.68 13.91
CA THR A 499 12.08 12.95 15.02
C THR A 499 13.19 12.02 14.54
N ILE A 500 14.20 11.80 15.38
CA ILE A 500 15.13 10.68 15.20
C ILE A 500 14.49 9.43 15.77
N MET A 501 14.55 8.35 15.02
CA MET A 501 13.92 7.08 15.32
C MET A 501 14.93 5.94 15.21
N GLU A 502 14.95 5.06 16.20
CA GLU A 502 15.74 3.83 16.17
C GLU A 502 14.94 2.73 15.47
N LEU A 503 15.52 2.13 14.42
CA LEU A 503 14.89 1.04 13.67
C LEU A 503 15.88 -0.13 13.48
N ASP A 504 15.35 -1.34 13.49
CA ASP A 504 16.12 -2.52 13.07
C ASP A 504 16.28 -2.51 11.55
N ALA A 505 17.47 -2.86 11.08
CA ALA A 505 17.78 -2.91 9.66
C ALA A 505 16.85 -3.87 8.87
N ALA A 506 16.52 -5.01 9.48
CA ALA A 506 15.61 -5.98 8.87
C ALA A 506 14.21 -5.39 8.68
N ASP A 507 13.71 -4.63 9.66
CA ASP A 507 12.39 -3.99 9.57
C ASP A 507 12.35 -2.93 8.46
N ILE A 508 13.44 -2.17 8.27
CA ILE A 508 13.58 -1.21 7.16
C ILE A 508 13.47 -1.91 5.81
N ILE A 509 14.18 -3.02 5.64
CA ILE A 509 14.14 -3.81 4.39
C ILE A 509 12.73 -4.37 4.14
N LEU A 510 12.07 -4.94 5.16
CA LEU A 510 10.72 -5.48 5.04
C LEU A 510 9.70 -4.37 4.71
N ALA A 511 9.76 -3.24 5.38
CA ALA A 511 8.90 -2.09 5.13
C ALA A 511 9.09 -1.50 3.71
N SER A 512 10.32 -1.54 3.20
CA SER A 512 10.61 -1.16 1.81
C SER A 512 10.04 -2.15 0.80
N GLN A 513 10.03 -3.46 1.11
CA GLN A 513 9.43 -4.49 0.25
C GLN A 513 7.93 -4.31 0.08
N VAL A 514 7.22 -3.89 1.13
CA VAL A 514 5.75 -3.65 1.10
C VAL A 514 5.38 -2.22 0.68
N GLY A 515 6.36 -1.36 0.44
CA GLY A 515 6.17 0.02 -0.02
C GLY A 515 5.76 1.01 1.07
N LEU A 516 5.81 0.62 2.35
CA LEU A 516 5.62 1.54 3.47
C LEU A 516 6.69 2.64 3.47
N LEU A 517 7.94 2.27 3.14
CA LEU A 517 9.06 3.18 2.96
C LEU A 517 9.33 3.40 1.46
N PRO A 518 8.78 4.49 0.86
CA PRO A 518 8.93 4.76 -0.55
C PRO A 518 10.23 5.50 -0.92
N GLU A 519 11.03 5.88 0.07
CA GLU A 519 12.33 6.53 -0.09
C GLU A 519 13.38 5.50 -0.54
N PRO A 520 14.08 5.70 -1.67
CA PRO A 520 14.91 4.65 -2.27
C PRO A 520 16.27 4.45 -1.59
N ARG A 521 16.86 5.50 -1.02
CA ARG A 521 18.26 5.52 -0.56
C ARG A 521 18.45 4.73 0.73
N LEU A 522 17.50 4.81 1.65
CA LEU A 522 17.59 4.12 2.95
C LEU A 522 17.73 2.60 2.79
N GLU A 523 16.97 1.98 1.89
CA GLU A 523 17.08 0.55 1.60
C GLU A 523 18.48 0.17 1.10
N LEU A 524 19.11 1.02 0.26
CA LEU A 524 20.45 0.79 -0.27
C LEU A 524 21.51 0.92 0.82
N HIS A 525 21.43 1.93 1.66
CA HIS A 525 22.39 2.12 2.77
C HIS A 525 22.33 0.96 3.77
N VAL A 526 21.13 0.52 4.09
CA VAL A 526 20.93 -0.64 4.97
C VAL A 526 21.46 -1.93 4.32
N PHE A 527 21.24 -2.10 3.02
CA PHE A 527 21.77 -3.24 2.28
C PHE A 527 23.32 -3.25 2.30
N GLU A 528 23.96 -2.11 2.11
CA GLU A 528 25.42 -1.99 2.17
C GLU A 528 25.96 -2.36 3.56
N LEU A 529 25.36 -1.82 4.63
CA LEU A 529 25.75 -2.14 6.00
C LEU A 529 25.56 -3.62 6.34
N MET A 530 24.40 -4.21 6.02
CA MET A 530 24.15 -5.63 6.26
C MET A 530 25.16 -6.51 5.52
N SER A 531 25.46 -6.17 4.26
CA SER A 531 26.46 -6.87 3.45
C SER A 531 27.87 -6.76 4.06
N ARG A 532 28.25 -5.58 4.51
CA ARG A 532 29.56 -5.30 5.12
C ARG A 532 29.80 -6.10 6.39
N TYR A 533 28.79 -6.19 7.24
CA TYR A 533 28.86 -6.90 8.53
C TYR A 533 28.40 -8.37 8.45
N ASN A 534 28.13 -8.90 7.26
CA ASN A 534 27.60 -10.25 7.04
C ASN A 534 26.33 -10.54 7.89
N ILE A 535 25.48 -9.54 8.06
CA ILE A 535 24.18 -9.69 8.73
C ILE A 535 23.20 -10.27 7.72
N PRO A 536 22.48 -11.35 8.05
CA PRO A 536 21.56 -11.99 7.12
C PRO A 536 20.39 -11.06 6.76
N PHE A 537 20.00 -11.07 5.49
CA PHE A 537 18.83 -10.34 5.04
C PHE A 537 17.54 -10.98 5.55
N PRO A 538 16.50 -10.18 5.81
CA PRO A 538 15.20 -10.70 6.17
C PRO A 538 14.59 -11.50 5.02
N ARG A 539 13.63 -12.38 5.36
CA ARG A 539 12.93 -13.18 4.37
C ARG A 539 12.21 -12.27 3.34
N TRP A 540 12.28 -12.68 2.07
CA TRP A 540 11.48 -12.05 1.03
C TRP A 540 9.98 -12.32 1.25
N ILE A 541 9.17 -11.28 1.25
CA ILE A 541 7.72 -11.32 1.43
C ILE A 541 6.94 -10.82 0.21
N GLY A 542 7.66 -10.38 -0.82
CA GLY A 542 7.07 -9.97 -2.11
C GLY A 542 6.62 -11.16 -2.96
N GLU A 543 6.28 -10.89 -4.21
CA GLU A 543 5.85 -11.89 -5.17
C GLU A 543 6.92 -12.97 -5.40
N VAL A 544 6.49 -14.20 -5.62
CA VAL A 544 7.38 -15.31 -5.92
C VAL A 544 8.00 -15.09 -7.31
N MET A 545 9.31 -15.31 -7.41
CA MET A 545 10.03 -15.16 -8.66
C MET A 545 9.44 -16.05 -9.77
N PRO A 546 9.32 -15.54 -11.01
CA PRO A 546 8.79 -16.31 -12.11
C PRO A 546 9.70 -17.51 -12.42
N LYS A 547 9.10 -18.57 -12.94
CA LYS A 547 9.87 -19.75 -13.35
C LYS A 547 10.85 -19.37 -14.45
N MET A 548 12.11 -19.73 -14.27
CA MET A 548 13.14 -19.47 -15.27
C MET A 548 13.07 -20.48 -16.42
N PRO A 549 13.35 -20.05 -17.66
CA PRO A 549 13.44 -20.96 -18.78
C PRO A 549 14.58 -21.98 -18.60
N GLY A 550 14.37 -23.20 -19.09
CA GLY A 550 15.34 -24.28 -18.92
C GLY A 550 16.58 -24.21 -19.83
N GLN A 551 16.80 -23.11 -20.57
CA GLN A 551 17.95 -22.94 -21.46
C GLN A 551 19.00 -22.05 -20.78
N PRO A 552 20.16 -22.62 -20.45
CA PRO A 552 21.23 -21.86 -19.82
C PRO A 552 21.92 -20.91 -20.81
N THR A 553 22.44 -19.82 -20.27
CA THR A 553 23.14 -18.77 -21.03
C THR A 553 24.58 -18.62 -20.54
N LYS A 554 25.47 -18.16 -21.41
CA LYS A 554 26.84 -17.79 -21.03
C LYS A 554 26.82 -16.50 -20.23
N SER A 555 27.58 -16.50 -19.15
CA SER A 555 27.88 -15.29 -18.36
C SER A 555 29.07 -14.54 -18.98
N LYS A 556 29.10 -13.23 -18.76
CA LYS A 556 30.27 -12.36 -18.97
C LYS A 556 30.66 -11.74 -17.65
N ASP A 557 31.93 -11.35 -17.53
CA ASP A 557 32.33 -10.52 -16.41
C ASP A 557 31.74 -9.10 -16.54
N PRO A 558 31.30 -8.47 -15.43
CA PRO A 558 30.74 -7.13 -15.46
C PRO A 558 31.68 -6.08 -16.05
N GLU A 559 32.99 -6.22 -15.86
CA GLU A 559 34.01 -5.34 -16.46
C GLU A 559 34.03 -5.46 -17.99
N ASP A 560 33.93 -6.68 -18.52
CA ASP A 560 33.83 -6.90 -19.96
C ASP A 560 32.54 -6.32 -20.56
N ILE A 561 31.44 -6.32 -19.75
CA ILE A 561 30.18 -5.70 -20.16
C ILE A 561 30.32 -4.17 -20.20
N LEU A 562 30.97 -3.56 -19.21
CA LEU A 562 31.26 -2.13 -19.20
C LEU A 562 32.18 -1.71 -20.34
N ALA A 563 33.17 -2.54 -20.70
CA ALA A 563 34.07 -2.29 -21.81
C ALA A 563 33.38 -2.29 -23.18
N GLU A 564 32.15 -2.78 -23.31
CA GLU A 564 31.32 -2.66 -24.51
C GLU A 564 30.86 -1.22 -24.77
N CYS A 565 30.93 -0.32 -23.76
CA CYS A 565 30.60 1.09 -23.91
C CYS A 565 31.65 1.80 -24.77
N GLU A 566 31.23 2.44 -25.84
CA GLU A 566 32.09 3.33 -26.57
C GLU A 566 32.18 4.70 -25.88
N PRO A 567 33.38 5.23 -25.61
CA PRO A 567 33.54 6.53 -24.97
C PRO A 567 32.71 7.63 -25.62
N CYS A 568 32.10 8.46 -24.82
CA CYS A 568 31.33 9.61 -25.24
C CYS A 568 31.53 10.75 -24.25
N ASP A 569 31.61 11.98 -24.78
CA ASP A 569 31.63 13.20 -23.99
C ASP A 569 30.28 13.89 -24.07
N PHE A 570 29.99 14.65 -23.02
CA PHE A 570 28.80 15.51 -22.96
C PHE A 570 29.23 16.97 -22.88
N GLU A 571 28.46 17.84 -23.50
CA GLU A 571 28.63 19.27 -23.39
C GLU A 571 27.32 19.96 -23.02
N GLU A 572 27.41 20.99 -22.20
CA GLU A 572 26.26 21.78 -21.81
C GLU A 572 25.73 22.59 -22.99
N GLU A 573 24.43 22.57 -23.20
CA GLU A 573 23.76 23.28 -24.28
C GLU A 573 22.76 24.30 -23.75
N LYS A 574 22.89 25.54 -24.20
CA LYS A 574 21.97 26.63 -23.82
C LYS A 574 20.72 26.60 -24.70
N ARG A 575 19.71 25.93 -24.26
CA ARG A 575 18.37 25.95 -24.88
C ARG A 575 17.29 25.75 -23.82
N SER A 576 16.03 25.98 -24.20
CA SER A 576 14.90 25.65 -23.30
C SER A 576 14.64 24.16 -23.21
N PRO A 577 14.31 23.63 -22.03
CA PRO A 577 13.93 22.21 -21.87
C PRO A 577 12.66 21.89 -22.65
N ALA A 578 12.58 20.68 -23.17
CA ALA A 578 11.48 20.18 -23.98
C ALA A 578 10.72 19.01 -23.31
N ILE A 579 11.37 18.30 -22.39
CA ILE A 579 10.84 17.10 -21.74
C ILE A 579 10.45 17.40 -20.28
N LEU A 580 11.36 18.05 -19.55
CA LEU A 580 11.17 18.31 -18.12
C LEU A 580 10.60 19.71 -17.88
N LYS A 581 9.77 19.81 -16.87
CA LYS A 581 9.07 21.04 -16.53
C LYS A 581 9.04 21.26 -15.03
N PRO A 582 9.50 22.40 -14.52
CA PRO A 582 9.31 22.74 -13.12
C PRO A 582 7.83 23.04 -12.85
N VAL A 583 7.31 22.48 -11.78
CA VAL A 583 5.95 22.68 -11.28
C VAL A 583 6.03 23.12 -9.84
N LYS A 584 5.26 24.13 -9.48
CA LYS A 584 5.12 24.59 -8.11
C LYS A 584 3.76 24.16 -7.57
N SER A 585 3.75 23.60 -6.37
CA SER A 585 2.53 23.34 -5.62
C SER A 585 2.57 24.04 -4.26
N VAL A 586 1.40 24.48 -3.81
CA VAL A 586 1.23 25.01 -2.47
C VAL A 586 0.71 23.88 -1.59
N PHE A 587 1.48 23.53 -0.58
CA PHE A 587 1.10 22.56 0.41
C PHE A 587 0.71 23.22 1.72
N VAL A 588 -0.33 22.71 2.36
CA VAL A 588 -0.89 23.25 3.60
C VAL A 588 -0.92 22.16 4.65
N GLU A 589 -0.39 22.45 5.83
CA GLU A 589 -0.53 21.59 6.98
C GLU A 589 -1.88 21.79 7.65
N GLU A 590 -2.57 20.71 8.01
CA GLU A 590 -3.66 20.71 8.94
C GLU A 590 -3.20 20.06 10.24
N GLY A 591 -3.23 20.81 11.35
CA GLY A 591 -2.70 20.17 12.48
C GLY A 591 -2.90 20.76 13.81
N LYS A 592 -3.72 20.32 14.67
CA LYS A 592 -3.58 20.12 16.10
C LYS A 592 -4.54 19.01 16.52
N VAL A 593 -4.03 18.08 17.28
CA VAL A 593 -4.84 17.03 17.89
C VAL A 593 -5.99 17.65 18.68
N GLY A 594 -7.21 17.18 18.40
CA GLY A 594 -8.38 17.40 19.24
C GLY A 594 -9.06 18.77 19.19
N LYS A 595 -8.62 19.72 18.37
CA LYS A 595 -9.33 21.00 18.15
C LYS A 595 -9.28 21.36 16.67
N ALA A 596 -10.36 21.90 16.16
CA ALA A 596 -10.52 22.34 14.76
C ALA A 596 -9.59 23.52 14.37
N ALA A 597 -8.36 23.55 14.84
CA ALA A 597 -7.34 24.49 14.41
C ALA A 597 -6.65 23.93 13.20
N ARG A 598 -7.00 24.41 12.02
CA ARG A 598 -6.27 24.14 10.78
C ARG A 598 -4.89 24.74 10.88
N GLY A 599 -3.89 23.98 10.52
CA GLY A 599 -2.54 24.46 10.39
C GLY A 599 -2.51 25.64 9.42
N LEU A 600 -1.83 26.69 9.79
CA LEU A 600 -1.71 27.91 9.00
C LEU A 600 -0.41 27.92 8.19
N SER A 601 0.44 26.91 8.36
CA SER A 601 1.66 26.81 7.58
C SER A 601 1.35 26.41 6.15
N ALA A 602 1.82 27.19 5.21
CA ALA A 602 1.75 26.90 3.80
C ALA A 602 3.13 27.10 3.18
N GLN A 603 3.53 26.19 2.32
CA GLN A 603 4.80 26.26 1.64
C GLN A 603 4.61 26.00 0.15
N ASP A 604 5.22 26.87 -0.66
CA ASP A 604 5.44 26.62 -2.07
C ASP A 604 6.55 25.59 -2.22
N ILE A 605 6.27 24.46 -2.85
CA ILE A 605 7.26 23.44 -3.16
C ILE A 605 7.38 23.28 -4.65
N GLU A 606 8.60 23.40 -5.16
CA GLU A 606 8.94 23.14 -6.54
C GLU A 606 9.37 21.68 -6.74
N PHE A 607 8.92 21.09 -7.83
CA PHE A 607 9.33 19.78 -8.26
C PHE A 607 9.32 19.69 -9.80
N ILE A 608 9.96 18.68 -10.33
CA ILE A 608 10.11 18.47 -11.76
C ILE A 608 9.20 17.33 -12.23
N MET A 609 8.45 17.59 -13.28
CA MET A 609 7.63 16.61 -13.98
C MET A 609 7.99 16.56 -15.46
N THR A 610 7.55 15.51 -16.15
CA THR A 610 7.58 15.47 -17.61
C THR A 610 6.48 16.38 -18.19
N GLU A 611 6.72 16.95 -19.39
CA GLU A 611 5.76 17.84 -20.08
C GLU A 611 4.41 17.14 -20.33
N ASP A 612 4.43 15.86 -20.67
CA ASP A 612 3.23 15.05 -20.88
C ASP A 612 2.58 14.53 -19.57
N GLY A 613 3.24 14.77 -18.43
CA GLY A 613 2.79 14.32 -17.11
C GLY A 613 2.89 12.79 -16.91
N LEU A 614 3.69 12.09 -17.69
CA LEU A 614 3.97 10.66 -17.46
C LEU A 614 5.08 10.51 -16.43
N GLU A 615 4.74 9.99 -15.26
CA GLU A 615 5.68 9.89 -14.14
C GLU A 615 5.88 8.44 -13.67
N ASN A 616 5.18 7.46 -14.25
CA ASN A 616 5.35 6.06 -13.91
C ASN A 616 6.42 5.41 -14.80
N ILE A 617 7.41 4.81 -14.15
CA ILE A 617 8.48 4.07 -14.82
C ILE A 617 8.44 2.61 -14.40
N ALA A 618 8.42 1.70 -15.37
CA ALA A 618 8.74 0.30 -15.13
C ALA A 618 10.26 0.12 -15.24
N VAL A 619 10.87 -0.39 -14.20
CA VAL A 619 12.27 -0.83 -14.21
C VAL A 619 12.30 -2.34 -14.14
N VAL A 620 13.00 -2.96 -15.08
CA VAL A 620 12.91 -4.40 -15.32
C VAL A 620 14.29 -5.03 -15.24
N ILE A 621 14.42 -6.11 -14.48
CA ILE A 621 15.64 -6.90 -14.47
C ILE A 621 15.38 -8.26 -15.14
N PRO A 622 15.96 -8.51 -16.34
CA PRO A 622 15.91 -9.82 -16.95
C PRO A 622 16.82 -10.80 -16.23
N ILE A 623 16.28 -11.97 -15.91
CA ILE A 623 17.01 -13.05 -15.23
C ILE A 623 17.02 -14.33 -16.06
N THR A 624 18.08 -15.11 -15.89
CA THR A 624 18.25 -16.45 -16.45
C THR A 624 19.22 -17.27 -15.59
N ARG A 625 19.61 -18.45 -16.06
CA ARG A 625 20.63 -19.28 -15.40
C ARG A 625 21.75 -19.65 -16.35
N ASP A 626 22.93 -19.91 -15.80
CA ASP A 626 24.03 -20.55 -16.54
C ASP A 626 23.93 -22.08 -16.48
N TRP A 627 24.92 -22.75 -17.07
CA TRP A 627 25.05 -24.21 -17.11
C TRP A 627 25.26 -24.84 -15.72
N ASP A 628 25.82 -24.06 -14.79
CA ASP A 628 26.06 -24.46 -13.41
C ASP A 628 24.87 -24.09 -12.48
N ASN A 629 23.74 -23.68 -13.07
CA ASN A 629 22.54 -23.27 -12.38
C ASN A 629 22.69 -21.97 -11.53
N ASN A 630 23.74 -21.16 -11.76
CA ASN A 630 23.88 -19.87 -11.11
C ASN A 630 22.89 -18.86 -11.72
N LEU A 631 22.37 -17.99 -10.88
CA LEU A 631 21.50 -16.90 -11.33
C LEU A 631 22.32 -15.85 -12.08
N LEU A 632 21.89 -15.55 -13.29
CA LEU A 632 22.40 -14.49 -14.12
C LEU A 632 21.39 -13.37 -14.24
N VAL A 633 21.86 -12.14 -14.24
CA VAL A 633 21.08 -10.92 -14.47
C VAL A 633 21.58 -10.21 -15.71
N SER A 634 20.65 -9.69 -16.52
CA SER A 634 21.03 -8.88 -17.68
C SER A 634 21.35 -7.46 -17.25
N LEU A 635 22.46 -6.97 -17.73
CA LEU A 635 22.95 -5.62 -17.48
C LEU A 635 22.95 -4.82 -18.79
N ASP A 636 22.57 -3.56 -18.70
CA ASP A 636 22.51 -2.62 -19.83
C ASP A 636 23.61 -1.57 -19.66
N PRO A 637 24.78 -1.76 -20.33
CA PRO A 637 25.90 -0.82 -20.23
C PRO A 637 25.59 0.46 -20.99
N LYS A 638 25.80 1.61 -20.37
CA LYS A 638 25.56 2.94 -20.97
C LYS A 638 26.61 3.94 -20.53
N ILE A 639 26.91 4.89 -21.41
CA ILE A 639 27.55 6.14 -21.01
C ILE A 639 26.44 7.13 -20.69
N LEU A 640 26.43 7.64 -19.47
CA LEU A 640 25.37 8.55 -19.00
C LEU A 640 25.96 9.89 -18.53
N PRO A 641 25.20 11.00 -18.71
CA PRO A 641 25.75 12.33 -18.48
C PRO A 641 26.15 12.61 -17.03
N VAL A 642 25.40 12.14 -16.04
CA VAL A 642 25.69 12.45 -14.64
C VAL A 642 26.99 11.78 -14.17
N PRO A 643 27.20 10.48 -14.34
CA PRO A 643 28.49 9.85 -14.03
C PRO A 643 29.66 10.44 -14.81
N ASN A 644 29.47 10.85 -16.08
CA ASN A 644 30.52 11.48 -16.87
C ASN A 644 30.92 12.84 -16.28
N ARG A 645 29.95 13.62 -15.82
CA ARG A 645 30.19 14.93 -15.22
C ARG A 645 30.82 14.86 -13.81
N LEU A 646 30.35 13.93 -13.00
CA LEU A 646 30.69 13.87 -11.57
C LEU A 646 31.73 12.78 -11.22
N GLY A 647 31.96 11.82 -12.06
CA GLY A 647 32.77 10.66 -11.68
C GLY A 647 33.76 10.09 -12.70
N GLY A 648 33.88 10.65 -13.91
CA GLY A 648 34.90 10.18 -14.84
C GLY A 648 34.43 9.76 -16.22
N ASP A 649 34.58 8.48 -16.61
CA ASP A 649 34.30 7.99 -17.97
C ASP A 649 32.81 7.89 -18.33
N GLY A 650 31.94 8.01 -17.36
CA GLY A 650 30.49 7.94 -17.54
C GLY A 650 29.92 6.56 -17.77
N ALA A 651 30.77 5.54 -17.86
CA ALA A 651 30.35 4.16 -18.08
C ALA A 651 29.67 3.57 -16.85
N ILE A 652 28.44 3.15 -16.97
CA ILE A 652 27.61 2.64 -15.88
C ILE A 652 26.73 1.48 -16.37
N LEU A 653 26.48 0.53 -15.50
CA LEU A 653 25.50 -0.52 -15.69
C LEU A 653 24.12 -0.02 -15.23
N ASN A 654 23.12 -0.22 -16.07
CA ASN A 654 21.75 0.16 -15.81
C ASN A 654 20.80 -1.03 -15.99
N ALA A 655 19.57 -0.87 -15.54
CA ALA A 655 18.48 -1.79 -15.84
C ALA A 655 17.60 -1.22 -16.97
N PRO A 656 17.07 -2.03 -17.86
CA PRO A 656 16.06 -1.61 -18.81
C PRO A 656 14.90 -0.90 -18.10
N SER A 657 14.59 0.30 -18.55
CA SER A 657 13.52 1.14 -17.97
C SER A 657 12.60 1.67 -19.06
N PHE A 658 11.31 1.76 -18.76
CA PHE A 658 10.28 2.17 -19.70
C PHE A 658 9.29 3.11 -19.03
N MET A 659 9.04 4.28 -19.62
CA MET A 659 7.90 5.10 -19.26
C MET A 659 6.62 4.34 -19.57
N LEU A 660 5.73 4.25 -18.58
CA LEU A 660 4.45 3.56 -18.75
C LEU A 660 3.44 4.51 -19.41
N PRO A 661 2.81 4.10 -20.51
CA PRO A 661 1.84 4.93 -21.21
C PRO A 661 0.53 5.10 -20.43
N LYS A 662 -0.27 6.11 -20.80
CA LYS A 662 -1.54 6.48 -20.11
C LYS A 662 -2.60 5.38 -20.05
N ASN A 663 -2.55 4.41 -20.94
CA ASN A 663 -3.46 3.28 -20.95
C ASN A 663 -3.10 2.18 -19.94
N VAL A 664 -1.93 2.25 -19.30
CA VAL A 664 -1.55 1.37 -18.19
C VAL A 664 -2.16 1.92 -16.92
N ARG A 665 -3.12 1.21 -16.35
CA ARG A 665 -3.91 1.64 -15.19
C ARG A 665 -3.74 0.75 -13.96
N SER A 666 -3.04 -0.37 -14.10
CA SER A 666 -2.83 -1.35 -13.04
C SER A 666 -1.44 -2.02 -13.16
N ILE A 667 -1.06 -2.75 -12.12
CA ILE A 667 0.14 -3.60 -12.13
C ILE A 667 0.01 -4.70 -13.20
N ASP A 668 -1.17 -5.27 -13.40
CA ASP A 668 -1.38 -6.29 -14.43
C ASP A 668 -1.24 -5.72 -15.84
N ASP A 669 -1.71 -4.50 -16.10
CA ASP A 669 -1.47 -3.81 -17.37
C ASP A 669 0.03 -3.54 -17.58
N ALA A 670 0.74 -3.15 -16.51
CA ALA A 670 2.18 -2.95 -16.57
C ALA A 670 2.92 -4.26 -16.86
N LYS A 671 2.53 -5.38 -16.23
CA LYS A 671 3.07 -6.71 -16.55
C LYS A 671 2.81 -7.10 -18.01
N ALA A 672 1.61 -6.85 -18.52
CA ALA A 672 1.27 -7.11 -19.92
C ALA A 672 2.11 -6.26 -20.88
N PHE A 673 2.28 -4.97 -20.59
CA PHE A 673 3.15 -4.07 -21.35
C PHE A 673 4.61 -4.55 -21.37
N ILE A 674 5.14 -4.98 -20.23
CA ILE A 674 6.50 -5.52 -20.13
C ILE A 674 6.63 -6.84 -20.88
N ALA A 675 5.65 -7.73 -20.75
CA ALA A 675 5.61 -9.01 -21.46
C ALA A 675 5.69 -8.81 -22.99
N GLU A 676 4.97 -7.82 -23.51
CA GLU A 676 5.04 -7.43 -24.93
C GLU A 676 6.44 -6.91 -25.32
N LYS A 677 7.03 -6.00 -24.50
CA LYS A 677 8.38 -5.45 -24.75
C LYS A 677 9.46 -6.52 -24.77
N PHE A 678 9.34 -7.51 -23.90
CA PHE A 678 10.30 -8.62 -23.79
C PHE A 678 9.92 -9.84 -24.64
N ARG A 679 8.74 -9.84 -25.27
CA ARG A 679 8.21 -10.95 -26.08
C ARG A 679 8.13 -12.26 -25.29
N VAL A 680 7.66 -12.18 -24.04
CA VAL A 680 7.49 -13.31 -23.15
C VAL A 680 6.02 -13.43 -22.72
N PRO A 681 5.54 -14.61 -22.30
CA PRO A 681 4.25 -14.73 -21.65
C PRO A 681 4.18 -13.88 -20.37
N VAL A 682 3.01 -13.36 -20.03
CA VAL A 682 2.82 -12.48 -18.87
C VAL A 682 3.19 -13.17 -17.53
N GLU A 683 3.07 -14.48 -17.47
CA GLU A 683 3.44 -15.31 -16.32
C GLU A 683 4.96 -15.35 -16.06
N GLN A 684 5.76 -14.91 -17.03
CA GLN A 684 7.21 -14.73 -16.89
C GLN A 684 7.61 -13.35 -16.40
N VAL A 685 6.65 -12.48 -16.12
CA VAL A 685 6.85 -11.16 -15.53
C VAL A 685 6.39 -11.18 -14.08
N GLY A 686 7.31 -10.96 -13.15
CA GLY A 686 7.02 -10.84 -11.73
C GLY A 686 7.26 -9.42 -11.22
N GLN A 687 6.57 -9.04 -10.15
CA GLN A 687 6.84 -7.78 -9.47
C GLN A 687 7.95 -7.99 -8.43
N LEU A 688 8.97 -7.13 -8.43
CA LEU A 688 10.13 -7.24 -7.54
C LEU A 688 10.01 -6.29 -6.35
N GLY A 689 9.05 -6.57 -5.48
CA GLY A 689 8.63 -5.71 -4.38
C GLY A 689 7.80 -4.53 -4.88
N GLU A 690 7.44 -3.67 -3.95
CA GLU A 690 6.51 -2.59 -4.19
C GLU A 690 7.18 -1.34 -4.76
N SER A 691 6.35 -0.43 -5.29
CA SER A 691 6.82 0.80 -5.91
C SER A 691 7.51 1.76 -4.93
N TYR A 692 8.38 2.60 -5.46
CA TYR A 692 9.09 3.65 -4.73
C TYR A 692 9.29 4.89 -5.62
N PHE A 693 9.69 6.00 -5.05
CA PHE A 693 9.97 7.22 -5.82
C PHE A 693 11.44 7.25 -6.27
N THR A 694 11.72 7.88 -7.39
CA THR A 694 13.10 8.09 -7.84
C THR A 694 13.83 9.02 -6.86
N HIS A 695 13.17 10.11 -6.44
CA HIS A 695 13.68 11.05 -5.45
C HIS A 695 12.52 11.84 -4.82
N THR A 696 12.25 11.60 -3.55
CA THR A 696 11.12 12.16 -2.81
C THR A 696 11.14 13.70 -2.66
N GLY A 697 12.28 14.34 -2.86
CA GLY A 697 12.45 15.81 -2.77
C GLY A 697 12.51 16.53 -4.11
N VAL A 698 12.48 15.84 -5.25
CA VAL A 698 12.72 16.45 -6.58
C VAL A 698 11.60 16.15 -7.57
N THR A 699 11.09 14.94 -7.59
CA THR A 699 10.14 14.50 -8.61
C THR A 699 9.12 13.52 -8.05
N PRO A 700 7.84 13.59 -8.43
CA PRO A 700 6.84 12.58 -8.11
C PRO A 700 7.00 11.31 -8.95
N GLN A 701 8.08 11.19 -9.71
CA GLN A 701 8.35 10.04 -10.56
C GLN A 701 8.41 8.76 -9.74
N ARG A 702 7.60 7.77 -10.16
CA ARG A 702 7.39 6.53 -9.42
C ARG A 702 7.92 5.33 -10.19
N VAL A 703 8.75 4.57 -9.52
CA VAL A 703 9.37 3.36 -10.07
C VAL A 703 8.56 2.14 -9.66
N TYR A 704 8.15 1.36 -10.63
CA TYR A 704 7.54 0.05 -10.46
C TYR A 704 8.56 -1.02 -10.86
N PRO A 705 9.09 -1.79 -9.87
CA PRO A 705 10.15 -2.75 -10.12
C PRO A 705 9.61 -4.10 -10.58
N PHE A 706 10.18 -4.62 -11.67
CA PHE A 706 9.79 -5.91 -12.23
C PHE A 706 11.00 -6.80 -12.51
N VAL A 707 10.75 -8.09 -12.51
CA VAL A 707 11.68 -9.12 -12.97
C VAL A 707 11.06 -9.86 -14.13
N VAL A 708 11.88 -10.16 -15.15
CA VAL A 708 11.45 -10.95 -16.30
C VAL A 708 12.33 -12.18 -16.41
N SER A 709 11.70 -13.34 -16.36
CA SER A 709 12.36 -14.58 -16.72
C SER A 709 12.48 -14.64 -18.24
N SER A 710 13.65 -14.22 -18.78
CA SER A 710 13.88 -14.11 -20.21
C SER A 710 14.67 -15.30 -20.71
N PRO A 711 14.20 -16.04 -21.75
CA PRO A 711 15.06 -16.95 -22.46
C PRO A 711 16.18 -16.17 -23.16
N PRO A 712 17.35 -16.78 -23.37
CA PRO A 712 18.35 -16.23 -24.27
C PRO A 712 17.71 -16.05 -25.64
N GLU A 713 18.05 -14.99 -26.30
CA GLU A 713 17.37 -14.46 -27.48
C GLU A 713 17.16 -15.50 -28.60
N VAL A 714 15.93 -15.61 -29.05
CA VAL A 714 15.56 -16.19 -30.34
C VAL A 714 15.12 -15.00 -31.23
N GLY A 715 16.01 -14.50 -32.08
CA GLY A 715 15.65 -13.50 -33.07
C GLY A 715 16.46 -12.19 -33.03
N SER A 716 16.10 -11.24 -33.90
CA SER A 716 16.78 -9.97 -34.19
C SER A 716 16.67 -8.87 -33.12
N GLY A 717 16.55 -9.21 -31.86
CA GLY A 717 16.57 -8.24 -30.75
C GLY A 717 18.00 -7.84 -30.37
N PRO A 718 18.18 -6.76 -29.58
CA PRO A 718 19.49 -6.38 -29.09
C PRO A 718 20.06 -7.48 -28.21
N LYS A 719 21.31 -7.86 -28.50
CA LYS A 719 22.04 -8.89 -27.77
C LYS A 719 22.25 -8.46 -26.35
N ARG A 720 21.71 -9.22 -25.37
CA ARG A 720 21.84 -8.91 -23.94
C ARG A 720 23.08 -9.58 -23.35
N SER A 721 23.77 -8.82 -22.50
CA SER A 721 24.90 -9.33 -21.73
C SER A 721 24.44 -9.68 -20.32
N TYR A 722 24.82 -10.87 -19.84
CA TYR A 722 24.42 -11.42 -18.56
C TYR A 722 25.62 -11.62 -17.64
N ALA A 723 25.51 -11.21 -16.37
CA ALA A 723 26.53 -11.42 -15.37
C ALA A 723 25.99 -12.23 -14.17
N PRO A 724 26.86 -13.02 -13.48
CA PRO A 724 26.45 -13.75 -12.28
C PRO A 724 26.12 -12.80 -11.14
N LEU A 725 24.90 -12.89 -10.58
CA LEU A 725 24.44 -11.99 -9.53
C LEU A 725 25.39 -11.98 -8.29
N LYS A 726 25.85 -13.13 -7.84
CA LYS A 726 26.70 -13.27 -6.66
C LYS A 726 28.07 -12.58 -6.75
N ARG A 727 28.54 -12.24 -7.94
CA ARG A 727 29.84 -11.59 -8.15
C ARG A 727 29.75 -10.08 -8.30
N LEU A 728 28.58 -9.54 -8.65
CA LEU A 728 28.42 -8.14 -9.02
C LEU A 728 28.88 -7.16 -7.96
N TRP A 729 28.43 -7.36 -6.72
CA TRP A 729 28.75 -6.46 -5.61
C TRP A 729 30.25 -6.37 -5.26
N ARG A 730 30.97 -7.45 -5.48
CA ARG A 730 32.37 -7.59 -5.05
C ARG A 730 33.36 -7.07 -6.07
N LEU A 731 32.93 -6.85 -7.32
CA LEU A 731 33.83 -6.59 -8.43
C LEU A 731 33.91 -5.14 -8.83
N LEU A 732 32.83 -4.39 -8.76
CA LEU A 732 32.75 -3.07 -9.38
C LEU A 732 32.53 -1.90 -8.43
N GLY A 733 32.12 -2.15 -7.17
CA GLY A 733 31.62 -1.09 -6.31
C GLY A 733 30.33 -0.44 -6.82
N PHE A 734 29.69 0.39 -6.02
CA PHE A 734 28.38 0.95 -6.35
C PHE A 734 28.44 2.03 -7.43
N SER A 735 29.56 2.73 -7.58
CA SER A 735 29.72 3.81 -8.57
C SER A 735 29.59 3.35 -10.04
N ARG A 736 29.65 2.05 -10.28
CA ARG A 736 29.47 1.46 -11.62
C ARG A 736 28.03 1.00 -11.90
N PHE A 737 27.10 1.25 -10.98
CA PHE A 737 25.70 0.87 -11.11
C PHE A 737 24.80 2.09 -10.93
N SER A 738 23.72 2.16 -11.71
CA SER A 738 22.63 3.09 -11.36
C SER A 738 21.98 2.69 -10.02
N GLY A 739 21.56 3.66 -9.23
CA GLY A 739 20.89 3.40 -7.96
C GLY A 739 19.64 2.52 -8.10
N THR A 740 18.93 2.69 -9.21
CA THR A 740 17.80 1.84 -9.54
C THR A 740 18.21 0.38 -9.79
N LEU A 741 19.28 0.15 -10.54
CA LEU A 741 19.79 -1.20 -10.75
C LEU A 741 20.31 -1.82 -9.45
N LEU A 742 21.03 -1.06 -8.63
CA LEU A 742 21.48 -1.53 -7.31
C LEU A 742 20.32 -2.06 -6.47
N LYS A 743 19.23 -1.31 -6.39
CA LYS A 743 18.03 -1.70 -5.66
C LYS A 743 17.39 -2.96 -6.24
N MET A 744 17.31 -3.06 -7.55
CA MET A 744 16.80 -4.25 -8.25
C MET A 744 17.66 -5.49 -7.98
N LEU A 745 18.97 -5.35 -7.97
CA LEU A 745 19.91 -6.44 -7.68
C LEU A 745 19.77 -6.91 -6.23
N ALA A 746 19.70 -5.98 -5.27
CA ALA A 746 19.50 -6.29 -3.86
C ALA A 746 18.21 -7.09 -3.63
N ARG A 747 17.11 -6.62 -4.18
CA ARG A 747 15.81 -7.29 -4.10
C ARG A 747 15.81 -8.65 -4.80
N THR A 748 16.49 -8.77 -5.96
CA THR A 748 16.64 -10.04 -6.67
C THR A 748 17.42 -11.06 -5.82
N GLN A 749 18.47 -10.63 -5.14
CA GLN A 749 19.23 -11.49 -4.24
C GLN A 749 18.36 -12.02 -3.10
N MET A 750 17.63 -11.14 -2.42
CA MET A 750 16.72 -11.52 -1.33
C MET A 750 15.61 -12.47 -1.78
N ALA A 751 14.99 -12.21 -2.93
CA ALA A 751 13.94 -13.05 -3.51
C ALA A 751 14.45 -14.44 -3.91
N MET A 752 15.71 -14.53 -4.34
CA MET A 752 16.34 -15.82 -4.71
C MET A 752 16.77 -16.61 -3.49
N ASP A 753 17.26 -15.97 -2.45
CA ASP A 753 17.63 -16.65 -1.20
C ASP A 753 16.37 -17.26 -0.55
N ALA A 754 15.24 -16.55 -0.56
CA ALA A 754 13.95 -17.09 -0.14
C ALA A 754 13.50 -18.31 -0.97
N ASN A 755 13.70 -18.29 -2.29
CA ASN A 755 13.42 -19.44 -3.15
C ASN A 755 14.38 -20.62 -2.92
N SER A 756 15.62 -20.38 -2.52
CA SER A 756 16.58 -21.43 -2.15
C SER A 756 16.25 -22.04 -0.79
N ASP A 757 15.72 -21.28 0.15
CA ASP A 757 15.20 -21.79 1.41
C ASP A 757 13.98 -22.70 1.21
N MET A 758 13.12 -22.40 0.25
CA MET A 758 12.09 -23.34 -0.21
C MET A 758 12.68 -24.60 -0.85
N ASN A 759 13.90 -24.56 -1.39
CA ASN A 759 14.64 -25.72 -1.87
C ASN A 759 15.44 -26.44 -0.78
N LEU A 760 15.84 -25.77 0.30
CA LEU A 760 16.40 -26.38 1.51
C LEU A 760 15.37 -27.17 2.29
N SER A 761 14.09 -26.92 2.10
CA SER A 761 13.01 -27.80 2.56
C SER A 761 13.01 -29.19 1.87
N ARG A 762 13.90 -29.42 0.90
CA ARG A 762 14.25 -30.74 0.36
C ARG A 762 15.30 -31.50 1.16
N SER A 763 15.82 -30.94 2.25
CA SER A 763 16.54 -31.66 3.31
C SER A 763 15.66 -32.76 3.93
N PRO A 764 16.21 -33.83 4.54
CA PRO A 764 15.45 -34.99 5.00
C PRO A 764 14.36 -34.73 6.06
N LEU A 765 14.16 -33.52 6.46
CA LEU A 765 13.01 -33.03 7.25
C LEU A 765 11.82 -32.54 6.40
N ASN A 766 11.80 -32.83 5.11
CA ASN A 766 10.73 -32.46 4.20
C ASN A 766 9.42 -33.15 4.63
N LEU A 767 8.45 -32.39 5.10
CA LEU A 767 7.12 -32.85 5.44
C LEU A 767 6.43 -33.65 4.30
N LYS A 768 6.81 -33.39 3.03
CA LYS A 768 6.38 -34.20 1.89
C LYS A 768 6.87 -35.65 1.95
N SER A 769 8.05 -35.92 2.53
CA SER A 769 8.60 -37.28 2.65
C SER A 769 8.00 -38.06 3.82
N GLN A 770 7.25 -37.42 4.70
CA GLN A 770 6.53 -38.06 5.82
C GLN A 770 5.03 -38.25 5.56
N GLY A 771 4.59 -38.22 4.30
CA GLY A 771 3.19 -38.48 3.96
C GLY A 771 2.26 -37.25 4.13
N PHE A 772 2.77 -36.08 4.54
CA PHE A 772 2.06 -34.81 4.45
C PHE A 772 2.20 -34.22 3.05
N SER A 773 1.57 -34.88 2.10
CA SER A 773 1.30 -34.25 0.80
C SER A 773 0.19 -33.25 1.02
N LEU A 774 0.56 -32.05 1.40
CA LEU A 774 -0.27 -30.88 1.15
C LEU A 774 -0.27 -30.71 -0.36
N SER A 775 -1.28 -31.26 -1.05
CA SER A 775 -1.56 -30.77 -2.39
C SER A 775 -1.80 -29.28 -2.23
N THR A 776 -1.13 -28.48 -3.02
CA THR A 776 -1.30 -27.01 -2.99
C THR A 776 -2.78 -26.61 -3.08
N GLU A 777 -3.62 -27.42 -3.71
CA GLU A 777 -5.06 -27.22 -3.76
C GLU A 777 -5.79 -27.52 -2.43
N LYS A 778 -5.36 -28.53 -1.68
CA LYS A 778 -5.99 -28.88 -0.40
C LYS A 778 -5.62 -27.89 0.70
N THR A 779 -4.35 -27.48 0.75
CA THR A 779 -3.87 -26.46 1.69
C THR A 779 -4.52 -25.11 1.42
N ALA A 780 -4.71 -24.77 0.15
CA ALA A 780 -5.34 -23.51 -0.23
C ALA A 780 -6.83 -23.46 0.12
N VAL A 781 -7.55 -24.60 0.01
CA VAL A 781 -8.95 -24.73 0.45
C VAL A 781 -9.03 -24.69 1.98
N GLU A 782 -8.10 -25.31 2.67
CA GLU A 782 -8.00 -25.28 4.13
C GLU A 782 -7.63 -23.88 4.63
N ALA A 783 -6.67 -23.20 3.96
CA ALA A 783 -6.34 -21.83 4.21
C ALA A 783 -7.53 -20.88 4.06
N LYS A 784 -8.36 -21.10 3.04
CA LYS A 784 -9.55 -20.30 2.79
C LYS A 784 -10.58 -20.39 3.92
N ASN A 785 -10.75 -21.58 4.48
CA ASN A 785 -11.68 -21.81 5.58
C ASN A 785 -11.19 -21.31 6.94
N VAL A 786 -9.88 -21.10 7.10
CA VAL A 786 -9.24 -20.68 8.36
C VAL A 786 -8.83 -19.20 8.36
N GLY A 787 -8.46 -18.66 7.19
CA GLY A 787 -7.96 -17.28 7.08
C GLY A 787 -9.04 -16.21 6.93
N TYR A 788 -10.22 -16.59 6.50
CA TYR A 788 -11.31 -15.66 6.17
C TYR A 788 -12.60 -15.95 6.90
N SER A 789 -12.64 -16.93 7.79
CA SER A 789 -13.87 -17.06 8.53
C SER A 789 -13.98 -15.93 9.52
N ALA A 790 -15.02 -15.19 9.34
CA ALA A 790 -15.60 -14.39 10.38
C ALA A 790 -15.65 -15.19 11.67
N ALA A 791 -15.24 -14.63 12.78
CA ALA A 791 -15.53 -15.22 14.07
C ALA A 791 -17.03 -15.48 14.12
N PRO A 792 -17.46 -16.63 14.64
CA PRO A 792 -18.88 -16.89 14.70
C PRO A 792 -19.54 -15.76 15.49
N SER A 793 -20.51 -15.10 14.85
CA SER A 793 -21.35 -14.04 15.39
C SER A 793 -22.13 -14.39 16.68
N ARG A 794 -21.74 -15.47 17.35
CA ARG A 794 -22.45 -16.02 18.51
C ARG A 794 -22.34 -15.21 19.79
N VAL A 795 -21.54 -14.16 19.87
CA VAL A 795 -21.18 -13.60 21.18
C VAL A 795 -21.67 -12.17 21.40
N LEU A 796 -21.91 -11.40 20.35
CA LEU A 796 -22.33 -10.00 20.53
C LEU A 796 -23.85 -9.78 20.64
N GLY A 797 -24.68 -10.83 20.44
CA GLY A 797 -26.13 -10.72 20.46
C GLY A 797 -26.84 -10.99 21.80
N GLN A 798 -26.11 -11.30 22.87
CA GLN A 798 -26.76 -11.61 24.16
C GLN A 798 -26.27 -10.72 25.30
N ARG A 799 -26.54 -9.43 25.24
CA ARG A 799 -26.83 -8.70 26.49
C ARG A 799 -28.33 -8.45 26.54
N GLY A 800 -28.96 -9.49 27.15
CA GLY A 800 -30.36 -9.59 27.33
C GLY A 800 -30.95 -8.51 28.19
N ALA A 801 -32.11 -8.17 27.84
CA ALA A 801 -33.11 -7.71 28.77
C ALA A 801 -33.47 -8.85 29.72
N ALA A 802 -33.03 -8.80 30.94
CA ALA A 802 -33.66 -9.56 32.01
C ALA A 802 -34.97 -8.84 32.41
N GLY A 803 -36.07 -9.50 32.19
CA GLY A 803 -37.32 -9.03 32.76
C GLY A 803 -38.58 -9.48 32.05
N GLY A 804 -39.20 -10.52 32.53
CA GLY A 804 -40.64 -10.63 32.64
C GLY A 804 -41.42 -11.37 31.57
N GLY A 805 -41.67 -12.63 31.83
CA GLY A 805 -43.02 -13.21 31.82
C GLY A 805 -43.85 -13.36 30.60
N GLY A 806 -44.04 -14.59 30.17
CA GLY A 806 -45.34 -15.14 29.89
C GLY A 806 -45.87 -15.13 28.48
N GLY A 807 -46.13 -16.31 27.94
CA GLY A 807 -47.18 -16.51 26.97
C GLY A 807 -46.75 -17.09 25.61
N GLY A 808 -46.96 -18.36 25.46
CA GLY A 808 -46.71 -19.13 24.24
C GLY A 808 -47.54 -18.67 23.04
N GLY A 809 -46.97 -18.78 21.91
CA GLY A 809 -47.59 -18.67 20.61
C GLY A 809 -46.56 -19.09 19.56
N ALA A 810 -46.66 -20.34 19.10
CA ALA A 810 -45.85 -20.83 18.01
C ALA A 810 -46.16 -20.03 16.75
N ALA A 811 -45.32 -19.09 16.40
CA ALA A 811 -45.34 -18.44 15.11
C ALA A 811 -44.70 -19.37 14.09
N ALA A 812 -45.43 -19.71 13.05
CA ALA A 812 -44.97 -20.46 11.90
C ALA A 812 -43.76 -19.78 11.27
N LYS A 813 -42.74 -20.56 10.91
CA LYS A 813 -41.57 -20.07 10.17
C LYS A 813 -42.08 -19.52 8.84
N PRO A 814 -41.72 -18.33 8.42
CA PRO A 814 -42.05 -17.82 7.11
C PRO A 814 -41.40 -18.68 6.04
N ASP A 815 -42.18 -18.93 4.99
CA ASP A 815 -41.75 -19.62 3.76
C ASP A 815 -40.64 -18.79 3.09
N PRO A 816 -39.43 -19.34 2.82
CA PRO A 816 -38.32 -18.60 2.27
C PRO A 816 -38.46 -18.13 0.82
N TYR A 817 -39.60 -18.38 0.18
CA TYR A 817 -39.83 -18.10 -1.23
C TYR A 817 -41.09 -17.27 -1.50
N GLN A 818 -41.33 -16.19 -0.79
CA GLN A 818 -42.26 -15.18 -1.32
C GLN A 818 -41.51 -14.18 -2.21
N PRO A 819 -42.03 -13.91 -3.43
CA PRO A 819 -41.42 -12.86 -4.26
C PRO A 819 -41.53 -11.52 -3.56
N TYR A 820 -40.44 -10.75 -3.63
CA TYR A 820 -40.39 -9.38 -3.12
C TYR A 820 -41.61 -8.59 -3.54
N GLN A 821 -42.40 -8.18 -2.59
CA GLN A 821 -43.40 -7.14 -2.77
C GLN A 821 -42.78 -5.83 -2.30
N PRO A 822 -42.70 -4.79 -3.13
CA PRO A 822 -42.22 -3.49 -2.69
C PRO A 822 -43.03 -3.01 -1.51
N PRO A 823 -42.44 -2.25 -0.57
CA PRO A 823 -43.15 -1.71 0.60
C PRO A 823 -44.38 -0.97 0.15
N LYS A 824 -45.53 -1.24 0.79
CA LYS A 824 -46.82 -0.76 0.36
C LYS A 824 -47.03 0.74 0.48
N GLU A 825 -46.14 1.48 1.11
CA GLU A 825 -46.22 2.94 1.22
C GLU A 825 -44.82 3.54 1.15
N ILE A 826 -44.46 4.01 -0.05
CA ILE A 826 -43.41 5.03 -0.20
C ILE A 826 -44.03 6.36 0.24
N ASP A 827 -43.30 7.11 1.06
CA ASP A 827 -43.72 8.44 1.48
C ASP A 827 -44.16 9.26 0.25
N PRO A 828 -45.41 9.70 0.19
CA PRO A 828 -45.94 10.43 -0.96
C PRO A 828 -45.10 11.65 -1.35
N ALA A 829 -44.41 12.27 -0.40
CA ALA A 829 -43.52 13.41 -0.66
C ALA A 829 -42.23 13.00 -1.39
N LEU A 830 -41.68 11.83 -1.12
CA LEU A 830 -40.51 11.27 -1.82
C LEU A 830 -40.90 10.81 -3.24
N LEU A 831 -42.10 10.26 -3.40
CA LEU A 831 -42.64 9.87 -4.72
C LEU A 831 -42.89 11.08 -5.61
N GLU A 832 -43.41 12.18 -5.06
CA GLU A 832 -43.64 13.43 -5.79
C GLU A 832 -42.29 14.12 -6.14
N GLN A 833 -41.29 14.06 -5.27
CA GLN A 833 -39.95 14.58 -5.56
C GLN A 833 -39.25 13.74 -6.65
N SER A 834 -39.39 12.42 -6.63
CA SER A 834 -38.89 11.53 -7.68
C SER A 834 -39.57 11.77 -9.01
N LYS A 835 -40.91 11.93 -9.03
CA LYS A 835 -41.65 12.28 -10.24
C LYS A 835 -41.30 13.66 -10.76
N ALA A 836 -41.07 14.64 -9.89
CA ALA A 836 -40.67 15.98 -10.29
C ALA A 836 -39.25 15.99 -10.89
N ALA A 837 -38.33 15.21 -10.31
CA ALA A 837 -37.00 15.01 -10.84
C ALA A 837 -37.01 14.29 -12.18
N GLN A 838 -37.87 13.29 -12.34
CA GLN A 838 -38.01 12.55 -13.57
C GLN A 838 -38.68 13.39 -14.69
N ALA A 839 -39.70 14.18 -14.37
CA ALA A 839 -40.31 15.14 -15.29
C ALA A 839 -39.33 16.26 -15.70
N LEU A 840 -38.43 16.65 -14.80
CA LEU A 840 -37.37 17.62 -15.11
C LEU A 840 -36.33 17.00 -16.06
N ILE A 841 -35.93 15.77 -15.83
CA ILE A 841 -34.99 15.01 -16.70
C ILE A 841 -35.65 14.80 -18.09
N GLU A 842 -36.92 14.43 -18.15
CA GLU A 842 -37.66 14.26 -19.39
C GLU A 842 -37.88 15.59 -20.12
N SER A 843 -38.09 16.70 -19.41
CA SER A 843 -38.18 18.05 -20.01
C SER A 843 -36.86 18.53 -20.59
N ILE A 844 -35.75 18.08 -20.03
CA ILE A 844 -34.39 18.36 -20.52
C ILE A 844 -34.05 17.45 -21.72
N ALA A 845 -34.60 16.25 -21.78
CA ALA A 845 -34.42 15.26 -22.84
C ALA A 845 -35.38 15.46 -24.05
N ALA A 846 -36.30 16.42 -24.01
CA ALA A 846 -37.22 16.65 -25.09
C ALA A 846 -36.52 17.12 -26.40
N PRO A 847 -36.89 16.56 -27.59
CA PRO A 847 -36.09 16.67 -28.82
C PRO A 847 -36.07 18.04 -29.52
N ARG A 848 -36.44 19.12 -28.86
CA ARG A 848 -36.42 20.48 -29.41
C ARG A 848 -35.29 21.38 -28.89
N ILE A 849 -34.36 20.84 -28.15
CA ILE A 849 -33.25 21.57 -27.60
C ILE A 849 -32.02 21.34 -28.49
N GLY A 850 -31.64 22.39 -29.23
CA GLY A 850 -30.62 22.26 -30.27
C GLY A 850 -29.23 21.82 -29.74
N LYS A 851 -28.40 21.36 -30.68
CA LYS A 851 -27.02 20.82 -30.47
C LYS A 851 -26.19 21.54 -29.44
N ARG A 852 -26.37 22.85 -29.25
CA ARG A 852 -25.65 23.65 -28.22
C ARG A 852 -25.97 23.26 -26.77
N LEU A 853 -27.15 22.73 -26.48
CA LEU A 853 -27.55 22.31 -25.13
C LEU A 853 -27.07 20.91 -24.84
N VAL A 854 -27.02 20.04 -25.84
CA VAL A 854 -26.40 18.70 -25.72
C VAL A 854 -24.89 18.83 -25.46
N ASP A 855 -24.24 19.77 -26.18
CA ASP A 855 -22.83 20.06 -25.97
C ASP A 855 -22.58 20.70 -24.58
N SER A 856 -23.51 21.56 -24.12
CA SER A 856 -23.43 22.18 -22.79
C SER A 856 -23.75 21.18 -21.66
N TYR A 857 -24.64 20.23 -21.88
CA TYR A 857 -24.92 19.13 -20.93
C TYR A 857 -23.74 18.17 -20.83
N ALA A 858 -23.12 17.80 -21.97
CA ALA A 858 -21.90 17.01 -21.99
C ALA A 858 -20.73 17.72 -21.31
N GLN A 859 -20.64 19.04 -21.47
CA GLN A 859 -19.63 19.86 -20.82
C GLN A 859 -19.89 20.06 -19.32
N ALA A 860 -21.17 20.19 -18.90
CA ALA A 860 -21.57 20.22 -17.49
C ALA A 860 -21.37 18.85 -16.82
N LYS A 861 -21.68 17.76 -17.50
CA LYS A 861 -21.39 16.37 -17.03
C LYS A 861 -19.89 16.13 -16.91
N LYS A 862 -19.09 16.70 -17.82
CA LYS A 862 -17.64 16.64 -17.78
C LYS A 862 -17.04 17.51 -16.64
N LEU A 863 -17.66 18.65 -16.35
CA LEU A 863 -17.30 19.53 -15.25
C LEU A 863 -17.74 18.97 -13.89
N LEU A 864 -18.91 18.32 -13.82
CA LEU A 864 -19.37 17.57 -12.65
C LEU A 864 -18.47 16.36 -12.40
N LYS A 865 -18.12 15.62 -13.43
CA LYS A 865 -17.17 14.50 -13.31
C LYS A 865 -15.76 15.00 -12.92
N ALA A 866 -15.29 16.12 -13.42
CA ALA A 866 -14.05 16.76 -13.00
C ALA A 866 -14.16 17.37 -11.59
N GLY A 867 -15.34 17.80 -11.18
CA GLY A 867 -15.65 18.24 -9.82
C GLY A 867 -15.68 17.06 -8.86
N ASP A 868 -16.29 15.94 -9.23
CA ASP A 868 -16.26 14.69 -8.48
C ASP A 868 -14.83 14.11 -8.41
N GLU A 869 -14.09 14.11 -9.51
CA GLU A 869 -12.68 13.74 -9.52
C GLU A 869 -11.82 14.69 -8.66
N ALA A 870 -12.14 15.98 -8.62
CA ALA A 870 -11.49 16.95 -7.72
C ALA A 870 -11.91 16.75 -6.27
N ILE A 871 -13.15 16.39 -5.99
CA ILE A 871 -13.66 16.03 -4.66
C ILE A 871 -13.01 14.73 -4.19
N HIS A 872 -12.81 13.77 -5.07
CA HIS A 872 -12.09 12.52 -4.76
C HIS A 872 -10.57 12.71 -4.59
N MET A 873 -10.01 13.76 -5.17
CA MET A 873 -8.58 14.08 -5.04
C MET A 873 -8.28 15.07 -3.90
N HIS A 874 -9.27 15.87 -3.49
CA HIS A 874 -9.18 16.84 -2.40
C HIS A 874 -10.23 16.49 -1.35
N GLU A 875 -9.82 15.67 -0.39
CA GLU A 875 -10.68 15.25 0.70
C GLU A 875 -11.28 16.45 1.43
N THR A 876 -12.58 16.58 1.31
CA THR A 876 -13.47 17.58 1.91
C THR A 876 -13.27 19.05 1.52
N PRO A 877 -13.94 19.55 0.48
CA PRO A 877 -14.26 20.97 0.41
C PRO A 877 -15.15 21.32 1.61
N THR A 878 -14.85 22.44 2.24
CA THR A 878 -15.76 23.01 3.25
C THR A 878 -17.13 23.29 2.62
N VAL A 879 -18.22 23.20 3.40
CA VAL A 879 -19.56 23.58 2.93
C VAL A 879 -19.54 24.94 2.20
N ALA A 880 -18.74 25.90 2.68
CA ALA A 880 -18.54 27.20 2.02
C ALA A 880 -17.83 27.13 0.66
N GLN A 881 -17.02 26.13 0.38
CA GLN A 881 -16.39 25.92 -0.92
C GLN A 881 -17.36 25.28 -1.90
N ILE A 882 -18.14 24.30 -1.44
CA ILE A 882 -19.23 23.67 -2.20
C ILE A 882 -20.26 24.73 -2.59
N ASP A 883 -20.65 25.61 -1.68
CA ASP A 883 -21.56 26.72 -1.97
C ASP A 883 -20.97 27.70 -3.01
N LYS A 884 -19.68 28.02 -2.95
CA LYS A 884 -19.00 28.85 -3.95
C LYS A 884 -18.96 28.19 -5.32
N ASP A 885 -18.72 26.91 -5.38
CA ASP A 885 -18.59 26.18 -6.64
C ASP A 885 -19.97 25.95 -7.26
N ILE A 886 -21.00 25.69 -6.45
CA ILE A 886 -22.40 25.65 -6.89
C ILE A 886 -22.83 27.01 -7.44
N VAL A 887 -22.52 28.11 -6.78
CA VAL A 887 -22.82 29.47 -7.25
C VAL A 887 -22.05 29.78 -8.56
N ALA A 888 -20.79 29.38 -8.68
CA ALA A 888 -20.03 29.59 -9.91
C ALA A 888 -20.59 28.78 -11.09
N VAL A 889 -21.03 27.53 -10.86
CA VAL A 889 -21.70 26.71 -11.88
C VAL A 889 -23.07 27.28 -12.23
N ALA A 890 -23.86 27.72 -11.24
CA ALA A 890 -25.15 28.36 -11.47
C ALA A 890 -25.03 29.68 -12.28
N ASP A 891 -24.00 30.49 -12.02
CA ASP A 891 -23.72 31.70 -12.77
C ASP A 891 -23.21 31.43 -14.20
N GLN A 892 -22.46 30.36 -14.41
CA GLN A 892 -22.10 29.92 -15.77
C GLN A 892 -23.32 29.41 -16.53
N LEU A 893 -24.19 28.64 -15.87
CA LEU A 893 -25.46 28.18 -16.46
C LEU A 893 -26.41 29.34 -16.77
N LYS A 894 -26.45 30.38 -15.92
CA LYS A 894 -27.18 31.64 -16.22
C LYS A 894 -26.61 32.41 -17.42
N LYS A 895 -25.29 32.41 -17.62
CA LYS A 895 -24.65 33.02 -18.81
C LYS A 895 -24.89 32.26 -20.10
N ILE A 896 -25.20 30.96 -20.02
CA ILE A 896 -25.45 30.10 -21.19
C ILE A 896 -26.90 30.17 -21.64
N ARG A 897 -27.81 30.63 -20.79
CA ARG A 897 -29.26 30.70 -21.07
C ARG A 897 -29.78 32.14 -21.04
N ASN A 898 -30.24 32.64 -22.19
CA ASN A 898 -30.97 33.85 -22.24
C ASN A 898 -32.28 33.78 -21.45
N ASP A 899 -32.33 34.47 -20.36
CA ASP A 899 -33.48 35.04 -19.65
C ASP A 899 -34.70 34.24 -19.16
N LYS A 900 -34.71 32.91 -19.13
CA LYS A 900 -35.88 32.18 -18.54
C LYS A 900 -35.48 30.85 -17.92
N ILE A 901 -34.94 30.83 -16.72
CA ILE A 901 -34.79 29.67 -15.89
C ILE A 901 -35.76 29.74 -14.69
N PRO A 902 -36.60 28.72 -14.44
CA PRO A 902 -37.35 28.68 -13.19
C PRO A 902 -36.43 28.55 -11.99
N THR A 903 -36.71 29.27 -10.95
CA THR A 903 -35.95 29.26 -9.69
C THR A 903 -36.07 27.90 -9.02
N LEU A 904 -34.95 27.21 -8.81
CA LEU A 904 -34.89 25.98 -8.05
C LEU A 904 -34.70 26.33 -6.55
N GLU A 905 -35.61 25.86 -5.71
CA GLU A 905 -35.43 25.98 -4.23
C GLU A 905 -34.77 24.70 -3.73
N LEU A 906 -33.53 24.81 -3.29
CA LEU A 906 -32.83 23.73 -2.57
C LEU A 906 -33.11 23.90 -1.07
N ARG A 907 -33.75 22.93 -0.45
CA ARG A 907 -33.91 22.87 1.01
C ARG A 907 -32.82 22.02 1.64
N ALA A 908 -32.17 22.55 2.65
CA ALA A 908 -31.23 21.79 3.47
C ALA A 908 -32.00 20.69 4.25
N PRO A 909 -31.38 19.54 4.54
CA PRO A 909 -32.03 18.42 5.20
C PRO A 909 -32.56 18.71 6.61
N ASP A 910 -32.07 19.77 7.25
CA ASP A 910 -32.41 20.16 8.61
C ASP A 910 -33.55 21.22 8.73
N GLY A 911 -34.15 21.58 7.63
CA GLY A 911 -35.34 22.46 7.65
C GLY A 911 -35.12 23.92 8.07
N LYS A 912 -33.88 24.39 8.21
CA LYS A 912 -33.57 25.75 8.60
C LYS A 912 -32.77 26.48 7.52
N GLY A 913 -33.45 27.39 6.83
CA GLY A 913 -32.85 28.41 5.99
C GLY A 913 -32.74 28.05 4.51
N GLY A 914 -33.82 28.25 3.75
CA GLY A 914 -33.81 28.22 2.31
C GLY A 914 -33.31 29.56 1.74
N GLY A 915 -32.26 29.54 0.95
CA GLY A 915 -31.90 30.63 0.06
C GLY A 915 -32.47 30.42 -1.31
N LYS A 916 -33.02 31.45 -1.94
CA LYS A 916 -33.40 31.43 -3.38
C LYS A 916 -32.16 31.64 -4.22
N ILE A 917 -31.88 30.72 -5.12
CA ILE A 917 -30.88 30.92 -6.19
C ILE A 917 -31.58 31.23 -7.49
#